data_2b0142cba42defbc8888bb35eea94293
#
_entry.id   2b0142cba42defbc8888bb35eea94293
#
_cell.length_a   1.000
_cell.length_b   1.000
_cell.length_c   1.000
_cell.angle_alpha   90.00
_cell.angle_beta   90.00
_cell.angle_gamma   90.00
#
_symmetry.space_group_name_H-M   'P 1'
#
loop_
_entity.id
_entity.type
_entity.pdbx_description
1 polymer ?
#
loop_
_entity_poly.entity_id
_entity_poly.type
_entity_poly.pdbx_seq_one_letter_code
_entity_poly.pdbx_strand_id
1 'polypeptide(L)'
;MYTRRVWRLVLIGIGSALLVSISGNALWAQAPAVAYADIHDFNGGAGDPTNFNSTRPAQGRDGNLYLESRSGGTSNQGTLFYVSPAGTVHVVLSFTGTNGSAATGGVTLGTDGSLYGDAQSGGTSNDGVTFKVTPTGTYTALHNFANSGDGYGPVNALVLGTDGNYYGLTNSQPETFYKVTSAGVLTTLHTFATAEGYQGGQLIQGSDGSFYGGVNLGGANGTGTLFKLTSAGVLTVLHNFAADSSDGTQAAPGMVQAANGSFFGTASLGGANGNGVVYKLTSSGTFTLLHSLASATDGNGPQVLVAATDGNMYGTTYSGGTNNCGTLFKVTQAGVFSVLYNFASATGCNPGGYLAENTNGLLYGVTTSGGAHGNGVFFSLNLGLAPFITLQNASGKVGSTAGILGQGFNSSSVVKFNGVAATTVKLTGTTYLTATVPAGATNGFVTVTTGSTTLKSTQKYTVHNSWTSGAAMPTAVNWPVAGVIGSKAYVVGGYTGGPASTANQIYNLSTNVWSTGAVLPVAIAQASAAVVNNILYVFGGSNNGGSTVFNTVWAYNPTTNAWSAKSAMPTARCSAAAVVASNVIYVIGGYSGGNRLTTVEAYNPATDSWTERATLLDGKTEISAGLIGTTIVAADGFTSSGDTGDNEAYNVSTNSWSALTADPTARNGSCAGVVNSLLYASDGNDNSNNPVGLMESFSLSQNKWTTLLAMPQPATDMGSAVYGGQLYCFGGGNNAVPPNNTVYNYVQIYQP
;
A
#
# COMPACT_ATOMS: atom_id res chain seq x y z
N MET A 1 -23.89 7.04 -65.51
CA MET A 1 -24.80 8.15 -65.86
C MET A 1 -24.76 9.16 -64.71
N TYR A 2 -24.26 10.36 -65.06
CA TYR A 2 -24.58 11.69 -64.54
C TYR A 2 -24.42 11.96 -63.04
N THR A 3 -23.85 13.07 -62.55
CA THR A 3 -22.95 14.15 -63.10
C THR A 3 -22.42 14.92 -61.86
N ARG A 4 -21.19 15.40 -61.98
CA ARG A 4 -20.51 16.38 -61.09
C ARG A 4 -21.23 17.74 -61.12
N ARG A 5 -21.18 18.51 -60.03
CA ARG A 5 -21.15 19.98 -60.11
C ARG A 5 -20.10 20.56 -59.21
N VAL A 6 -19.15 21.20 -59.86
CA VAL A 6 -18.12 22.10 -59.36
C VAL A 6 -18.72 23.49 -59.28
N TRP A 7 -18.47 24.25 -58.21
CA TRP A 7 -18.63 25.72 -58.25
C TRP A 7 -17.27 26.36 -57.99
N ARG A 8 -16.80 27.09 -58.99
CA ARG A 8 -15.72 28.09 -58.97
C ARG A 8 -16.31 29.40 -58.43
N LEU A 9 -15.56 30.08 -57.55
CA LEU A 9 -15.73 31.51 -57.31
C LEU A 9 -14.45 32.21 -57.73
N VAL A 10 -14.65 33.30 -58.50
CA VAL A 10 -13.67 34.14 -59.19
C VAL A 10 -13.13 35.17 -58.19
N LEU A 11 -11.80 35.40 -58.23
CA LEU A 11 -11.10 36.52 -57.60
C LEU A 11 -11.22 37.80 -58.48
N ILE A 12 -11.48 38.94 -57.84
CA ILE A 12 -11.06 40.25 -58.32
C ILE A 12 -10.77 41.15 -57.09
N GLY A 13 -9.53 41.73 -57.08
CA GLY A 13 -9.32 43.07 -56.61
C GLY A 13 -8.35 43.32 -55.44
N ILE A 14 -7.09 43.47 -55.75
CA ILE A 14 -6.10 44.48 -55.29
C ILE A 14 -6.24 45.10 -53.93
N GLY A 15 -5.27 44.79 -53.01
CA GLY A 15 -5.03 45.53 -51.81
C GLY A 15 -3.75 45.04 -51.10
N SER A 16 -2.77 45.93 -51.01
CA SER A 16 -1.40 45.74 -50.55
C SER A 16 -1.32 44.94 -49.26
N ALA A 17 -0.72 43.73 -49.30
CA ALA A 17 -0.47 42.90 -48.07
C ALA A 17 0.80 43.43 -47.42
N LEU A 18 0.61 44.00 -46.22
CA LEU A 18 1.65 44.19 -45.22
C LEU A 18 1.94 42.83 -44.59
N LEU A 19 3.05 42.19 -44.92
CA LEU A 19 3.54 41.00 -44.23
C LEU A 19 4.02 41.42 -42.85
N VAL A 20 3.16 41.29 -41.84
CA VAL A 20 3.57 41.25 -40.42
C VAL A 20 4.04 39.83 -40.16
N SER A 21 5.34 39.62 -40.13
CA SER A 21 5.94 38.41 -39.58
C SER A 21 5.69 38.40 -38.05
N ILE A 22 4.64 37.72 -37.62
CA ILE A 22 4.49 37.38 -36.20
C ILE A 22 5.50 36.25 -35.94
N SER A 23 6.71 36.61 -35.51
CA SER A 23 7.60 35.72 -34.81
C SER A 23 6.91 35.37 -33.51
N GLY A 24 6.19 34.26 -33.50
CA GLY A 24 5.66 33.66 -32.25
C GLY A 24 6.83 33.20 -31.40
N ASN A 25 7.42 34.10 -30.64
CA ASN A 25 8.14 33.72 -29.43
C ASN A 25 7.09 33.12 -28.52
N ALA A 26 6.98 31.78 -28.52
CA ALA A 26 6.41 31.09 -27.40
C ALA A 26 7.24 31.51 -26.19
N LEU A 27 6.71 32.43 -25.39
CA LEU A 27 7.18 32.65 -24.02
C LEU A 27 7.03 31.34 -23.32
N TRP A 28 8.07 30.52 -23.36
CA TRP A 28 8.24 29.48 -22.38
C TRP A 28 8.26 30.19 -21.03
N ALA A 29 7.21 30.05 -20.25
CA ALA A 29 7.21 30.52 -18.87
C ALA A 29 8.44 29.89 -18.21
N GLN A 30 9.45 30.75 -17.96
CA GLN A 30 10.65 30.33 -17.26
C GLN A 30 10.16 29.71 -15.94
N ALA A 31 10.50 28.45 -15.69
CA ALA A 31 10.18 27.83 -14.42
C ALA A 31 10.59 28.81 -13.29
N PRO A 32 9.75 29.04 -12.27
CA PRO A 32 10.08 29.97 -11.21
C PRO A 32 11.47 29.62 -10.69
N ALA A 33 12.34 30.62 -10.59
CA ALA A 33 13.69 30.43 -10.06
C ALA A 33 13.58 29.86 -8.66
N VAL A 34 14.36 28.80 -8.36
CA VAL A 34 14.43 28.22 -7.01
C VAL A 34 14.84 29.30 -6.05
N ALA A 35 13.97 29.64 -5.09
CA ALA A 35 14.35 30.55 -4.01
C ALA A 35 15.02 29.75 -2.91
N TYR A 36 16.33 29.93 -2.79
CA TYR A 36 17.17 29.37 -1.74
C TYR A 36 17.19 30.32 -0.53
N ALA A 37 17.16 29.76 0.69
CA ALA A 37 17.35 30.52 1.90
C ALA A 37 18.21 29.75 2.92
N ASP A 38 19.23 30.42 3.45
CA ASP A 38 19.96 29.98 4.63
C ASP A 38 19.06 30.20 5.86
N ILE A 39 18.76 29.10 6.53
CA ILE A 39 17.92 29.14 7.74
C ILE A 39 18.82 29.19 8.99
N HIS A 40 19.94 28.49 8.96
CA HIS A 40 20.93 28.49 10.03
C HIS A 40 22.30 28.09 9.53
N ASP A 41 23.32 28.95 9.83
CA ASP A 41 24.74 28.67 9.62
C ASP A 41 25.34 28.04 10.88
N PHE A 42 25.82 26.81 10.77
CA PHE A 42 26.43 26.10 11.91
C PHE A 42 27.82 26.65 12.19
N ASN A 43 28.06 27.07 13.43
CA ASN A 43 29.31 27.70 13.83
C ASN A 43 30.34 26.75 14.47
N GLY A 44 29.93 25.49 14.76
CA GLY A 44 30.79 24.48 15.37
C GLY A 44 31.20 24.77 16.81
N GLY A 45 30.56 25.72 17.47
CA GLY A 45 30.78 26.05 18.87
C GLY A 45 30.25 25.01 19.85
N ALA A 46 30.58 25.15 21.14
CA ALA A 46 30.08 24.22 22.15
C ALA A 46 28.54 24.24 22.22
N GLY A 47 27.93 23.14 21.86
CA GLY A 47 26.50 22.96 21.80
C GLY A 47 25.89 23.02 20.39
N ASP A 48 26.63 23.50 19.38
CA ASP A 48 26.18 23.47 18.01
C ASP A 48 26.42 22.09 17.39
N PRO A 49 25.44 21.49 16.69
CA PRO A 49 25.60 20.23 15.98
C PRO A 49 26.64 20.35 14.86
N THR A 50 27.37 19.27 14.58
CA THR A 50 28.34 19.22 13.48
C THR A 50 28.32 17.85 12.79
N ASN A 51 28.80 17.80 11.54
CA ASN A 51 28.88 16.58 10.75
C ASN A 51 27.49 15.94 10.48
N PHE A 52 26.82 16.46 9.47
CA PHE A 52 25.41 16.15 9.11
C PHE A 52 25.31 15.11 7.98
N ASN A 53 26.23 14.16 7.87
CA ASN A 53 26.16 13.14 6.85
C ASN A 53 24.92 12.24 7.05
N SER A 54 24.11 12.12 6.00
CA SER A 54 22.96 11.19 5.91
C SER A 54 21.77 11.49 6.83
N THR A 55 21.68 12.67 7.46
CA THR A 55 20.50 13.02 8.28
C THR A 55 19.34 13.52 7.42
N ARG A 56 18.12 13.15 7.79
CA ARG A 56 16.87 13.58 7.16
C ARG A 56 16.08 14.44 8.13
N PRO A 57 15.67 15.67 7.74
CA PRO A 57 14.77 16.46 8.55
C PRO A 57 13.40 15.79 8.73
N ALA A 58 12.91 15.65 9.95
CA ALA A 58 11.58 15.16 10.28
C ALA A 58 10.75 16.26 10.95
N GLN A 59 9.57 16.55 10.42
CA GLN A 59 8.66 17.51 11.02
C GLN A 59 8.05 16.94 12.30
N GLY A 60 8.21 17.66 13.44
CA GLY A 60 7.53 17.38 14.68
C GLY A 60 6.10 17.93 14.71
N ARG A 61 5.33 17.52 15.73
CA ARG A 61 3.97 18.05 15.97
C ARG A 61 3.95 19.54 16.29
N ASP A 62 5.06 20.06 16.80
CA ASP A 62 5.30 21.48 17.12
C ASP A 62 5.71 22.33 15.90
N GLY A 63 5.88 21.69 14.73
CA GLY A 63 6.31 22.33 13.49
C GLY A 63 7.82 22.51 13.34
N ASN A 64 8.61 22.15 14.35
CA ASN A 64 10.06 22.14 14.27
C ASN A 64 10.57 20.98 13.40
N LEU A 65 11.76 21.16 12.84
CA LEU A 65 12.41 20.13 12.01
C LEU A 65 13.54 19.48 12.83
N TYR A 66 13.36 18.18 13.12
CA TYR A 66 14.26 17.39 13.95
C TYR A 66 15.29 16.66 13.07
N LEU A 67 16.55 16.69 13.50
CA LEU A 67 17.69 16.13 12.80
C LEU A 67 18.66 15.51 13.81
N GLU A 68 19.54 14.65 13.28
CA GLU A 68 20.68 14.11 14.02
C GLU A 68 21.99 14.68 13.50
N SER A 69 22.99 14.75 14.36
CA SER A 69 24.37 15.01 13.98
C SER A 69 25.27 13.89 14.49
N ARG A 70 26.30 13.56 13.71
CA ARG A 70 27.28 12.54 14.06
C ARG A 70 28.24 12.99 15.17
N SER A 71 28.50 14.29 15.26
CA SER A 71 29.41 14.89 16.21
C SER A 71 28.77 16.11 16.87
N GLY A 72 29.42 16.68 17.85
CA GLY A 72 28.90 17.79 18.66
C GLY A 72 28.23 17.31 19.94
N GLY A 73 27.55 18.22 20.63
CA GLY A 73 27.00 17.99 21.94
C GLY A 73 28.04 17.95 23.06
N THR A 74 27.61 17.66 24.29
CA THR A 74 28.44 17.75 25.49
C THR A 74 29.62 16.76 25.52
N SER A 75 29.50 15.63 24.82
CA SER A 75 30.50 14.55 24.79
C SER A 75 31.11 14.34 23.40
N ASN A 76 30.80 15.20 22.43
CA ASN A 76 31.19 15.06 21.02
C ASN A 76 30.83 13.70 20.40
N GLN A 77 29.72 13.08 20.86
CA GLN A 77 29.24 11.78 20.39
C GLN A 77 28.03 11.93 19.47
N GLY A 78 27.67 13.17 19.12
CA GLY A 78 26.50 13.51 18.32
C GLY A 78 25.32 14.05 19.13
N THR A 79 24.34 14.56 18.42
CA THR A 79 23.11 15.13 19.03
C THR A 79 21.86 14.77 18.25
N LEU A 80 20.71 14.75 18.95
CA LEU A 80 19.40 15.00 18.37
C LEU A 80 19.05 16.46 18.65
N PHE A 81 18.74 17.22 17.62
CA PHE A 81 18.40 18.62 17.71
C PHE A 81 17.23 18.96 16.80
N TYR A 82 16.62 20.13 17.00
CA TYR A 82 15.69 20.68 16.00
C TYR A 82 16.13 22.07 15.54
N VAL A 83 15.70 22.42 14.34
CA VAL A 83 15.72 23.78 13.82
C VAL A 83 14.26 24.27 13.74
N SER A 84 13.96 25.38 14.39
CA SER A 84 12.65 26.02 14.29
C SER A 84 12.47 26.66 12.91
N PRO A 85 11.23 26.93 12.45
CA PRO A 85 11.00 27.67 11.20
C PRO A 85 11.65 29.06 11.17
N ALA A 86 11.98 29.64 12.34
CA ALA A 86 12.70 30.90 12.47
C ALA A 86 14.23 30.76 12.49
N GLY A 87 14.77 29.53 12.33
CA GLY A 87 16.21 29.28 12.30
C GLY A 87 16.89 29.08 13.68
N THR A 88 16.12 28.98 14.76
CA THR A 88 16.70 28.70 16.07
C THR A 88 17.02 27.20 16.21
N VAL A 89 18.27 26.89 16.52
CA VAL A 89 18.71 25.54 16.83
C VAL A 89 18.53 25.25 18.31
N HIS A 90 18.04 24.06 18.63
CA HIS A 90 17.92 23.57 20.00
C HIS A 90 18.32 22.09 20.08
N VAL A 91 19.31 21.79 20.92
CA VAL A 91 19.74 20.42 21.19
C VAL A 91 18.74 19.77 22.16
N VAL A 92 18.07 18.71 21.71
CA VAL A 92 17.11 17.94 22.48
C VAL A 92 17.81 16.86 23.32
N LEU A 93 18.83 16.22 22.73
CA LEU A 93 19.62 15.17 23.35
C LEU A 93 21.07 15.27 22.90
N SER A 94 22.01 15.16 23.84
CA SER A 94 23.43 14.89 23.55
C SER A 94 23.73 13.43 23.80
N PHE A 95 24.28 12.75 22.80
CA PHE A 95 24.77 11.38 22.98
C PHE A 95 26.06 11.35 23.80
N THR A 96 26.23 10.31 24.62
CA THR A 96 27.32 10.18 25.59
C THR A 96 28.13 8.89 25.44
N GLY A 97 27.85 8.11 24.39
CA GLY A 97 28.38 6.78 24.22
C GLY A 97 27.49 5.72 24.89
N THR A 98 27.15 5.89 26.17
CA THR A 98 26.29 4.91 26.88
C THR A 98 24.84 4.91 26.40
N ASN A 99 24.33 6.04 25.94
CA ASN A 99 23.00 6.16 25.33
C ASN A 99 23.02 6.17 23.79
N GLY A 100 24.15 5.82 23.19
CA GLY A 100 24.39 5.85 21.76
C GLY A 100 25.47 6.84 21.36
N SER A 101 25.97 6.70 20.14
CA SER A 101 26.90 7.62 19.47
C SER A 101 26.77 7.49 17.96
N ALA A 102 27.28 8.50 17.22
CA ALA A 102 27.27 8.53 15.76
C ALA A 102 25.87 8.30 15.16
N ALA A 103 24.85 8.97 15.71
CA ALA A 103 23.51 8.98 15.11
C ALA A 103 23.56 9.72 13.75
N THR A 104 23.07 9.10 12.68
CA THR A 104 23.25 9.61 11.31
C THR A 104 22.05 9.47 10.40
N GLY A 105 21.05 8.67 10.79
CA GLY A 105 19.92 8.34 9.91
C GLY A 105 18.80 9.38 9.86
N GLY A 106 18.73 10.23 10.88
CA GLY A 106 17.56 11.04 11.17
C GLY A 106 16.51 10.25 11.95
N VAL A 107 15.48 10.95 12.38
CA VAL A 107 14.43 10.38 13.23
C VAL A 107 13.10 10.26 12.51
N THR A 108 12.27 9.35 12.99
CA THR A 108 10.89 9.15 12.54
C THR A 108 9.92 9.55 13.64
N LEU A 109 8.96 10.42 13.32
CA LEU A 109 7.91 10.83 14.25
C LEU A 109 6.92 9.68 14.46
N GLY A 110 6.81 9.21 15.68
CA GLY A 110 5.88 8.17 16.07
C GLY A 110 4.44 8.68 16.26
N THR A 111 3.50 7.76 16.23
CA THR A 111 2.07 8.06 16.45
C THR A 111 1.77 8.55 17.87
N ASP A 112 2.69 8.34 18.81
CA ASP A 112 2.63 8.87 20.18
C ASP A 112 3.23 10.29 20.30
N GLY A 113 3.86 10.80 19.25
CA GLY A 113 4.51 12.12 19.20
C GLY A 113 5.96 12.11 19.63
N SER A 114 6.52 10.96 19.96
CA SER A 114 7.95 10.79 20.21
C SER A 114 8.72 10.61 18.91
N LEU A 115 10.01 10.83 18.97
CA LEU A 115 10.96 10.65 17.87
C LEU A 115 11.67 9.31 18.07
N TYR A 116 11.73 8.51 17.02
CA TYR A 116 12.37 7.19 17.01
C TYR A 116 13.55 7.22 16.07
N GLY A 117 14.71 6.74 16.51
CA GLY A 117 15.94 6.78 15.75
C GLY A 117 16.91 5.70 16.16
N ASP A 118 18.03 5.68 15.45
CA ASP A 118 19.13 4.75 15.64
C ASP A 118 20.45 5.50 15.87
N ALA A 119 21.26 5.02 16.82
CA ALA A 119 22.65 5.40 16.96
C ALA A 119 23.54 4.23 16.53
N GLN A 120 24.42 4.47 15.55
CA GLN A 120 25.23 3.43 14.91
C GLN A 120 26.17 2.73 15.89
N SER A 121 26.60 3.43 16.93
CA SER A 121 27.55 2.92 17.93
C SER A 121 27.09 3.30 19.33
N GLY A 122 27.81 2.86 20.35
CA GLY A 122 27.46 3.09 21.75
C GLY A 122 26.41 2.10 22.27
N GLY A 123 25.74 2.45 23.36
CA GLY A 123 24.91 1.53 24.11
C GLY A 123 25.72 0.59 25.01
N THR A 124 25.08 -0.45 25.56
CA THR A 124 25.70 -1.35 26.55
C THR A 124 26.85 -2.20 26.00
N SER A 125 26.81 -2.55 24.71
CA SER A 125 27.82 -3.38 24.02
C SER A 125 28.66 -2.60 23.02
N ASN A 126 28.42 -1.31 22.86
CA ASN A 126 29.01 -0.46 21.85
C ASN A 126 28.66 -0.83 20.38
N ASP A 127 27.63 -1.65 20.19
CA ASP A 127 27.19 -2.17 18.90
C ASP A 127 25.98 -1.38 18.30
N GLY A 128 25.60 -0.28 18.99
CA GLY A 128 24.52 0.60 18.58
C GLY A 128 23.23 0.46 19.40
N VAL A 129 22.34 1.41 19.20
CA VAL A 129 21.08 1.52 19.98
C VAL A 129 19.95 1.99 19.08
N THR A 130 18.81 1.31 19.12
CA THR A 130 17.53 1.91 18.70
C THR A 130 16.89 2.59 19.90
N PHE A 131 16.47 3.83 19.72
CA PHE A 131 15.97 4.66 20.82
C PHE A 131 14.67 5.39 20.49
N LYS A 132 14.05 5.91 21.55
CA LYS A 132 12.92 6.82 21.52
C LYS A 132 13.23 8.04 22.38
N VAL A 133 12.91 9.23 21.86
CA VAL A 133 13.06 10.51 22.59
C VAL A 133 11.79 11.34 22.46
N THR A 134 11.29 11.88 23.57
CA THR A 134 10.20 12.86 23.51
C THR A 134 10.74 14.20 22.99
N PRO A 135 9.90 15.09 22.42
CA PRO A 135 10.34 16.43 22.02
C PRO A 135 10.95 17.27 23.16
N THR A 136 10.68 16.89 24.42
CA THR A 136 11.24 17.51 25.63
C THR A 136 12.54 16.88 26.12
N GLY A 137 13.10 15.89 25.38
CA GLY A 137 14.39 15.28 25.67
C GLY A 137 14.36 14.03 26.58
N THR A 138 13.20 13.49 26.93
CA THR A 138 13.14 12.23 27.69
C THR A 138 13.54 11.07 26.79
N TYR A 139 14.70 10.48 27.07
CA TYR A 139 15.31 9.38 26.33
C TYR A 139 14.86 8.01 26.88
N THR A 140 14.66 7.05 25.99
CA THR A 140 14.44 5.64 26.29
C THR A 140 15.20 4.78 25.27
N ALA A 141 16.14 3.96 25.72
CA ALA A 141 16.70 2.90 24.88
C ALA A 141 15.63 1.84 24.65
N LEU A 142 15.30 1.59 23.39
CA LEU A 142 14.36 0.53 23.01
C LEU A 142 15.11 -0.80 22.90
N HIS A 143 16.25 -0.81 22.25
CA HIS A 143 17.10 -1.99 22.10
C HIS A 143 18.57 -1.60 22.01
N ASN A 144 19.43 -2.31 22.75
CA ASN A 144 20.88 -2.24 22.63
C ASN A 144 21.35 -3.44 21.83
N PHE A 145 21.95 -3.21 20.67
CA PHE A 145 22.51 -4.27 19.85
C PHE A 145 23.71 -4.92 20.53
N ALA A 146 23.89 -6.21 20.33
CA ALA A 146 24.95 -6.99 20.99
C ALA A 146 25.68 -7.94 20.06
N ASN A 147 25.45 -7.84 18.74
CA ASN A 147 26.03 -8.73 17.71
C ASN A 147 25.81 -10.24 18.02
N SER A 148 24.71 -10.55 18.68
CA SER A 148 24.36 -11.90 19.11
C SER A 148 23.23 -12.54 18.27
N GLY A 149 23.18 -12.17 16.96
CA GLY A 149 22.13 -12.57 16.02
C GLY A 149 21.13 -11.45 15.72
N ASP A 150 21.22 -10.31 16.41
CA ASP A 150 20.45 -9.09 16.20
C ASP A 150 21.16 -8.10 15.24
N GLY A 151 22.41 -8.39 14.85
CA GLY A 151 23.27 -7.50 14.06
C GLY A 151 23.94 -6.42 14.91
N TYR A 152 24.65 -5.50 14.26
CA TYR A 152 25.26 -4.33 14.92
C TYR A 152 25.38 -3.15 13.95
N GLY A 153 25.52 -1.95 14.50
CA GLY A 153 25.62 -0.72 13.72
C GLY A 153 24.32 -0.40 12.97
N PRO A 154 23.18 -0.20 13.66
CA PRO A 154 21.94 0.21 12.98
C PRO A 154 22.15 1.53 12.29
N VAL A 155 21.58 1.70 11.12
CA VAL A 155 21.78 2.86 10.25
C VAL A 155 20.48 3.33 9.64
N ASN A 156 20.46 4.63 9.29
CA ASN A 156 19.37 5.32 8.64
C ASN A 156 18.14 5.52 9.56
N ALA A 157 17.17 6.30 9.07
CA ALA A 157 15.93 6.52 9.78
C ALA A 157 15.09 5.24 9.80
N LEU A 158 14.52 4.92 10.94
CA LEU A 158 13.53 3.86 11.07
C LEU A 158 12.31 4.13 10.19
N VAL A 159 11.73 3.09 9.62
CA VAL A 159 10.47 3.18 8.88
C VAL A 159 9.33 2.77 9.79
N LEU A 160 8.38 3.68 10.04
CA LEU A 160 7.12 3.35 10.70
C LEU A 160 6.26 2.53 9.72
N GLY A 161 6.07 1.26 10.03
CA GLY A 161 5.23 0.36 9.24
C GLY A 161 3.74 0.61 9.45
N THR A 162 2.94 0.18 8.49
CA THR A 162 1.46 0.25 8.56
C THR A 162 0.88 -0.57 9.72
N ASP A 163 1.65 -1.50 10.29
CA ASP A 163 1.33 -2.29 11.48
C ASP A 163 1.66 -1.57 12.81
N GLY A 164 2.21 -0.35 12.74
CA GLY A 164 2.60 0.46 13.89
C GLY A 164 3.93 0.12 14.54
N ASN A 165 4.70 -0.82 13.96
CA ASN A 165 6.06 -1.13 14.39
C ASN A 165 7.09 -0.36 13.56
N TYR A 166 8.33 -0.30 14.04
CA TYR A 166 9.44 0.37 13.38
C TYR A 166 10.36 -0.67 12.76
N TYR A 167 10.85 -0.39 11.55
CA TYR A 167 11.69 -1.29 10.77
C TYR A 167 13.00 -0.62 10.42
N GLY A 168 14.11 -1.35 10.52
CA GLY A 168 15.45 -0.85 10.26
C GLY A 168 16.39 -1.91 9.71
N LEU A 169 17.58 -1.45 9.32
CA LEU A 169 18.71 -2.28 8.90
C LEU A 169 19.89 -2.05 9.81
N THR A 170 20.69 -3.11 10.05
CA THR A 170 22.07 -2.96 10.53
C THR A 170 23.02 -2.90 9.33
N ASN A 171 24.20 -2.26 9.48
CA ASN A 171 25.12 -2.02 8.35
C ASN A 171 26.42 -2.84 8.44
N SER A 172 26.54 -3.70 9.42
CA SER A 172 27.75 -4.48 9.61
C SER A 172 27.44 -5.97 9.58
N GLN A 173 28.33 -6.76 9.00
CA GLN A 173 28.08 -8.20 8.81
C GLN A 173 28.16 -8.98 10.12
N PRO A 174 27.15 -9.82 10.39
CA PRO A 174 25.98 -10.09 9.56
C PRO A 174 24.97 -8.93 9.59
N GLU A 175 24.62 -8.41 8.41
CA GLU A 175 23.59 -7.38 8.27
C GLU A 175 22.19 -7.98 8.51
N THR A 176 21.34 -7.26 9.22
CA THR A 176 19.99 -7.74 9.54
C THR A 176 18.91 -6.73 9.15
N PHE A 177 17.77 -7.24 8.72
CA PHE A 177 16.51 -6.52 8.69
C PHE A 177 15.74 -6.85 9.97
N TYR A 178 15.40 -5.85 10.73
CA TYR A 178 14.74 -6.02 12.01
C TYR A 178 13.47 -5.20 12.13
N LYS A 179 12.64 -5.62 13.06
CA LYS A 179 11.45 -4.92 13.53
C LYS A 179 11.59 -4.64 15.02
N VAL A 180 11.24 -3.44 15.45
CA VAL A 180 11.16 -3.08 16.87
C VAL A 180 9.78 -2.46 17.17
N THR A 181 9.16 -2.90 18.27
CA THR A 181 7.90 -2.32 18.74
C THR A 181 8.17 -1.01 19.49
N SER A 182 7.13 -0.17 19.67
CA SER A 182 7.24 1.04 20.50
C SER A 182 7.56 0.75 21.99
N ALA A 183 7.43 -0.50 22.41
CA ALA A 183 7.79 -1.00 23.75
C ALA A 183 9.23 -1.56 23.81
N GLY A 184 9.96 -1.61 22.70
CA GLY A 184 11.36 -2.05 22.65
C GLY A 184 11.56 -3.55 22.38
N VAL A 185 10.54 -4.30 21.98
CA VAL A 185 10.72 -5.70 21.58
C VAL A 185 11.26 -5.74 20.16
N LEU A 186 12.51 -6.16 20.01
CA LEU A 186 13.15 -6.35 18.70
C LEU A 186 12.94 -7.78 18.20
N THR A 187 12.75 -7.92 16.89
CA THR A 187 12.70 -9.20 16.16
C THR A 187 13.54 -9.07 14.91
N THR A 188 14.58 -9.90 14.78
CA THR A 188 15.31 -10.07 13.51
C THR A 188 14.42 -10.84 12.54
N LEU A 189 14.14 -10.25 11.40
CA LEU A 189 13.26 -10.80 10.37
C LEU A 189 14.04 -11.48 9.24
N HIS A 190 15.22 -10.95 8.90
CA HIS A 190 16.08 -11.48 7.87
C HIS A 190 17.56 -11.18 8.20
N THR A 191 18.45 -12.11 7.87
CA THR A 191 19.91 -11.92 7.93
C THR A 191 20.44 -12.05 6.51
N PHE A 192 21.08 -11.01 6.01
CA PHE A 192 21.53 -10.95 4.62
C PHE A 192 22.68 -11.91 4.35
N ALA A 193 22.55 -12.70 3.30
CA ALA A 193 23.66 -13.46 2.73
C ALA A 193 24.48 -12.56 1.78
N THR A 194 25.78 -12.85 1.61
CA THR A 194 26.66 -12.08 0.70
C THR A 194 26.10 -12.02 -0.74
N ALA A 195 25.41 -13.07 -1.19
CA ALA A 195 24.77 -13.13 -2.50
C ALA A 195 23.55 -12.21 -2.64
N GLU A 196 22.96 -11.78 -1.53
CA GLU A 196 21.85 -10.82 -1.50
C GLU A 196 22.36 -9.38 -1.43
N GLY A 197 23.59 -9.20 -0.96
CA GLY A 197 24.28 -7.93 -0.78
C GLY A 197 24.38 -7.49 0.68
N TYR A 198 25.09 -6.41 0.92
CA TYR A 198 25.33 -5.85 2.26
C TYR A 198 25.72 -4.38 2.19
N GLN A 199 25.82 -3.70 3.33
CA GLN A 199 25.89 -2.26 3.50
C GLN A 199 24.62 -1.58 2.96
N GLY A 200 23.50 -1.94 3.58
CA GLY A 200 22.17 -1.42 3.24
C GLY A 200 22.00 0.05 3.55
N GLY A 201 21.17 0.66 2.74
CA GLY A 201 20.78 2.04 2.84
C GLY A 201 19.40 2.24 3.44
N GLN A 202 18.79 3.37 3.08
CA GLN A 202 17.46 3.72 3.58
C GLN A 202 16.40 2.75 3.04
N LEU A 203 15.52 2.31 3.95
CA LEU A 203 14.32 1.57 3.61
C LEU A 203 13.13 2.52 3.35
N ILE A 204 12.20 2.06 2.52
CA ILE A 204 10.84 2.60 2.46
C ILE A 204 9.83 1.46 2.50
N GLN A 205 8.63 1.71 3.03
CA GLN A 205 7.50 0.80 2.84
C GLN A 205 6.73 1.20 1.59
N GLY A 206 6.58 0.25 0.65
CA GLY A 206 5.79 0.44 -0.55
C GLY A 206 4.28 0.33 -0.28
N SER A 207 3.48 0.79 -1.23
CA SER A 207 2.02 0.73 -1.16
C SER A 207 1.44 -0.70 -1.13
N ASP A 208 2.27 -1.71 -1.41
CA ASP A 208 1.95 -3.14 -1.28
C ASP A 208 2.27 -3.70 0.11
N GLY A 209 2.72 -2.86 1.05
CA GLY A 209 3.10 -3.22 2.42
C GLY A 209 4.49 -3.84 2.57
N SER A 210 5.19 -4.12 1.47
CA SER A 210 6.57 -4.63 1.49
C SER A 210 7.57 -3.48 1.65
N PHE A 211 8.77 -3.82 2.10
CA PHE A 211 9.88 -2.86 2.27
C PHE A 211 10.83 -2.96 1.08
N TYR A 212 11.35 -1.82 0.65
CA TYR A 212 12.25 -1.70 -0.50
C TYR A 212 13.50 -0.94 -0.10
N GLY A 213 14.66 -1.37 -0.60
CA GLY A 213 15.93 -0.76 -0.32
C GLY A 213 17.01 -1.14 -1.34
N GLY A 214 18.19 -0.59 -1.13
CA GLY A 214 19.38 -0.93 -1.89
C GLY A 214 20.56 -1.22 -0.97
N VAL A 215 21.52 -1.99 -1.43
CA VAL A 215 22.80 -2.27 -0.76
C VAL A 215 23.96 -1.87 -1.65
N ASN A 216 25.09 -1.51 -1.03
CA ASN A 216 26.26 -1.01 -1.74
C ASN A 216 27.13 -2.11 -2.36
N LEU A 217 27.21 -3.25 -1.73
CA LEU A 217 28.15 -4.33 -2.06
C LEU A 217 27.45 -5.68 -2.09
N GLY A 218 28.13 -6.70 -2.67
CA GLY A 218 27.60 -8.05 -2.78
C GLY A 218 26.62 -8.18 -3.97
N GLY A 219 25.70 -9.14 -3.89
CA GLY A 219 24.89 -9.56 -5.02
C GLY A 219 25.68 -10.39 -6.04
N ALA A 220 25.05 -10.76 -7.16
CA ALA A 220 25.65 -11.64 -8.16
C ALA A 220 26.94 -11.07 -8.79
N ASN A 221 27.08 -9.74 -8.85
CA ASN A 221 28.18 -9.06 -9.52
C ASN A 221 29.14 -8.34 -8.54
N GLY A 222 28.86 -8.35 -7.24
CA GLY A 222 29.64 -7.64 -6.22
C GLY A 222 29.41 -6.12 -6.13
N THR A 223 28.57 -5.56 -6.98
CA THR A 223 28.33 -4.12 -7.18
C THR A 223 27.09 -3.59 -6.44
N GLY A 224 26.44 -4.45 -5.64
CA GLY A 224 25.23 -4.16 -4.90
C GLY A 224 23.96 -4.62 -5.58
N THR A 225 22.85 -4.54 -4.83
CA THR A 225 21.52 -4.97 -5.29
C THR A 225 20.44 -3.98 -4.88
N LEU A 226 19.29 -4.05 -5.60
CA LEU A 226 18.01 -3.52 -5.14
C LEU A 226 17.14 -4.70 -4.72
N PHE A 227 16.44 -4.56 -3.60
CA PHE A 227 15.68 -5.67 -3.02
C PHE A 227 14.30 -5.25 -2.55
N LYS A 228 13.46 -6.27 -2.35
CA LYS A 228 12.15 -6.23 -1.70
C LYS A 228 12.17 -7.19 -0.52
N LEU A 229 11.62 -6.76 0.62
CA LEU A 229 11.42 -7.57 1.83
C LEU A 229 9.95 -7.52 2.22
N THR A 230 9.35 -8.67 2.49
CA THR A 230 8.03 -8.70 3.12
C THR A 230 8.13 -8.35 4.62
N SER A 231 7.03 -7.98 5.26
CA SER A 231 6.98 -7.79 6.72
C SER A 231 7.28 -9.07 7.53
N ALA A 232 7.29 -10.24 6.87
CA ALA A 232 7.70 -11.52 7.43
C ALA A 232 9.19 -11.84 7.20
N GLY A 233 9.96 -10.94 6.55
CA GLY A 233 11.40 -11.11 6.30
C GLY A 233 11.76 -11.90 5.05
N VAL A 234 10.81 -12.19 4.14
CA VAL A 234 11.13 -12.87 2.87
C VAL A 234 11.73 -11.85 1.90
N LEU A 235 12.99 -12.07 1.54
CA LEU A 235 13.77 -11.22 0.62
C LEU A 235 13.60 -11.69 -0.82
N THR A 236 13.52 -10.73 -1.73
CA THR A 236 13.61 -10.93 -3.18
C THR A 236 14.56 -9.89 -3.75
N VAL A 237 15.63 -10.32 -4.41
CA VAL A 237 16.49 -9.43 -5.18
C VAL A 237 15.75 -9.02 -6.46
N LEU A 238 15.55 -7.72 -6.65
CA LEU A 238 14.85 -7.15 -7.79
C LEU A 238 15.82 -6.78 -8.93
N HIS A 239 17.04 -6.36 -8.58
CA HIS A 239 18.07 -5.98 -9.54
C HIS A 239 19.47 -6.21 -8.96
N ASN A 240 20.39 -6.77 -9.75
CA ASN A 240 21.82 -6.79 -9.47
C ASN A 240 22.49 -5.77 -10.38
N PHE A 241 23.21 -4.81 -9.82
CA PHE A 241 23.94 -3.85 -10.63
C PHE A 241 25.00 -4.53 -11.49
N ALA A 242 25.27 -3.97 -12.67
CA ALA A 242 26.18 -4.55 -13.64
C ALA A 242 27.63 -4.60 -13.10
N ALA A 243 28.36 -5.66 -13.44
CA ALA A 243 29.75 -5.84 -12.98
C ALA A 243 30.70 -4.73 -13.43
N ASP A 244 30.42 -4.09 -14.58
CA ASP A 244 31.16 -2.92 -15.10
C ASP A 244 30.66 -1.59 -14.53
N SER A 245 29.67 -1.63 -13.60
CA SER A 245 29.02 -0.47 -13.01
C SER A 245 28.35 0.47 -14.02
N SER A 246 28.06 0.01 -15.24
CA SER A 246 27.47 0.84 -16.31
C SER A 246 26.08 1.36 -15.98
N ASP A 247 25.32 0.64 -15.15
CA ASP A 247 23.97 0.99 -14.68
C ASP A 247 23.96 1.54 -13.25
N GLY A 248 25.12 1.72 -12.63
CA GLY A 248 25.32 2.25 -11.29
C GLY A 248 25.99 1.27 -10.34
N THR A 249 26.37 1.77 -9.18
CA THR A 249 26.85 1.00 -8.02
C THR A 249 26.70 1.86 -6.77
N GLN A 250 26.74 1.25 -5.59
CA GLN A 250 26.52 1.94 -4.30
C GLN A 250 25.11 2.56 -4.22
N ALA A 251 24.07 1.71 -4.27
CA ALA A 251 22.66 2.12 -4.24
C ALA A 251 22.09 2.36 -2.84
N ALA A 252 22.94 2.43 -1.83
CA ALA A 252 22.51 2.67 -0.45
C ALA A 252 21.86 4.03 -0.16
N PRO A 253 21.94 5.10 -0.98
CA PRO A 253 21.10 6.25 -0.73
C PRO A 253 19.63 5.89 -0.62
N GLY A 254 19.16 4.85 -1.34
CA GLY A 254 17.77 4.38 -1.26
C GLY A 254 16.89 4.87 -2.39
N MET A 255 15.59 4.67 -2.23
CA MET A 255 14.59 5.00 -3.26
C MET A 255 13.34 5.63 -2.65
N VAL A 256 12.49 6.22 -3.49
CA VAL A 256 11.15 6.72 -3.14
C VAL A 256 10.11 6.14 -4.07
N GLN A 257 8.88 5.96 -3.60
CA GLN A 257 7.76 5.50 -4.43
C GLN A 257 6.95 6.70 -4.93
N ALA A 258 6.77 6.78 -6.23
CA ALA A 258 5.88 7.75 -6.87
C ALA A 258 4.41 7.30 -6.79
N ALA A 259 3.47 8.22 -6.99
CA ALA A 259 2.03 7.96 -6.91
C ALA A 259 1.52 6.89 -7.92
N ASN A 260 2.27 6.65 -9.00
CA ASN A 260 1.97 5.60 -9.98
C ASN A 260 2.49 4.20 -9.58
N GLY A 261 3.05 4.06 -8.36
CA GLY A 261 3.58 2.81 -7.81
C GLY A 261 5.01 2.47 -8.23
N SER A 262 5.61 3.22 -9.17
CA SER A 262 7.02 3.02 -9.56
C SER A 262 7.95 3.58 -8.49
N PHE A 263 9.12 2.97 -8.35
CA PHE A 263 10.19 3.46 -7.47
C PHE A 263 11.20 4.25 -8.29
N PHE A 264 11.75 5.30 -7.70
CA PHE A 264 12.84 6.09 -8.24
C PHE A 264 13.96 6.14 -7.21
N GLY A 265 15.18 5.93 -7.65
CA GLY A 265 16.35 5.91 -6.78
C GLY A 265 17.59 6.41 -7.47
N THR A 266 18.66 6.44 -6.68
CA THR A 266 20.00 6.85 -7.12
C THR A 266 21.03 5.80 -6.73
N ALA A 267 22.10 5.70 -7.53
CA ALA A 267 23.33 5.04 -7.12
C ALA A 267 24.45 6.07 -7.14
N SER A 268 25.23 6.14 -6.07
CA SER A 268 26.18 7.23 -5.84
C SER A 268 27.35 7.21 -6.81
N LEU A 269 27.69 6.05 -7.36
CA LEU A 269 28.78 5.85 -8.30
C LEU A 269 28.32 5.08 -9.54
N GLY A 270 29.20 4.92 -10.51
CA GLY A 270 28.92 4.20 -11.76
C GLY A 270 28.18 5.07 -12.79
N GLY A 271 27.56 4.43 -13.77
CA GLY A 271 27.02 5.05 -14.95
C GLY A 271 28.08 5.42 -15.98
N ALA A 272 27.68 5.97 -17.11
CA ALA A 272 28.56 6.27 -18.25
C ALA A 272 29.76 7.17 -17.91
N ASN A 273 29.65 8.00 -16.88
CA ASN A 273 30.69 8.96 -16.47
C ASN A 273 31.30 8.64 -15.09
N GLY A 274 30.87 7.57 -14.42
CA GLY A 274 31.33 7.20 -13.07
C GLY A 274 30.82 8.11 -11.93
N ASN A 275 29.95 9.07 -12.21
CA ASN A 275 29.50 10.10 -11.24
C ASN A 275 28.17 9.77 -10.58
N GLY A 276 27.65 8.56 -10.79
CA GLY A 276 26.38 8.09 -10.29
C GLY A 276 25.25 8.19 -11.30
N VAL A 277 24.12 7.61 -10.92
CA VAL A 277 22.97 7.48 -11.81
C VAL A 277 21.66 7.77 -11.08
N VAL A 278 20.64 8.10 -11.86
CA VAL A 278 19.22 8.06 -11.44
C VAL A 278 18.54 6.93 -12.18
N TYR A 279 17.76 6.12 -11.48
CA TYR A 279 17.05 4.99 -12.06
C TYR A 279 15.57 4.94 -11.65
N LYS A 280 14.82 4.12 -12.38
CA LYS A 280 13.43 3.74 -12.07
C LYS A 280 13.36 2.23 -11.94
N LEU A 281 12.54 1.76 -10.97
CA LEU A 281 12.31 0.35 -10.70
C LEU A 281 10.82 0.09 -10.53
N THR A 282 10.30 -1.01 -11.07
CA THR A 282 8.96 -1.49 -10.74
C THR A 282 8.99 -2.43 -9.55
N SER A 283 7.86 -2.65 -8.88
CA SER A 283 7.73 -3.63 -7.79
C SER A 283 7.99 -5.08 -8.23
N SER A 284 7.98 -5.35 -9.55
CA SER A 284 8.31 -6.64 -10.16
C SER A 284 9.77 -6.78 -10.60
N GLY A 285 10.62 -5.74 -10.40
CA GLY A 285 12.05 -5.79 -10.71
C GLY A 285 12.45 -5.26 -12.10
N THR A 286 11.53 -4.65 -12.87
CA THR A 286 11.93 -3.99 -14.13
C THR A 286 12.73 -2.72 -13.81
N PHE A 287 14.04 -2.76 -14.08
CA PHE A 287 14.97 -1.64 -13.91
C PHE A 287 15.07 -0.81 -15.20
N THR A 288 15.17 0.51 -15.04
CA THR A 288 15.38 1.46 -16.15
C THR A 288 16.37 2.53 -15.70
N LEU A 289 17.53 2.60 -16.35
CA LEU A 289 18.46 3.71 -16.19
C LEU A 289 17.84 4.97 -16.83
N LEU A 290 17.65 6.03 -16.04
CA LEU A 290 17.04 7.28 -16.50
C LEU A 290 18.10 8.31 -16.90
N HIS A 291 19.17 8.44 -16.08
CA HIS A 291 20.21 9.44 -16.31
C HIS A 291 21.53 9.01 -15.68
N SER A 292 22.65 9.20 -16.41
CA SER A 292 24.02 9.07 -15.89
C SER A 292 24.61 10.47 -15.72
N LEU A 293 25.00 10.82 -14.51
CA LEU A 293 25.42 12.18 -14.16
C LEU A 293 26.77 12.54 -14.79
N ALA A 294 26.87 13.81 -15.26
CA ALA A 294 28.11 14.45 -15.67
C ALA A 294 28.54 15.45 -14.59
N SER A 295 29.70 15.24 -13.98
CA SER A 295 30.14 15.97 -12.77
C SER A 295 30.10 17.49 -12.93
N ALA A 296 30.53 18.03 -14.10
CA ALA A 296 30.64 19.46 -14.32
C ALA A 296 29.26 20.17 -14.43
N THR A 297 28.24 19.48 -14.93
CA THR A 297 26.91 20.04 -15.18
C THR A 297 25.87 19.57 -14.21
N ASP A 298 25.85 18.26 -13.92
CA ASP A 298 24.76 17.62 -13.19
C ASP A 298 25.11 17.40 -11.73
N GLY A 299 26.42 17.40 -11.40
CA GLY A 299 26.96 17.05 -10.10
C GLY A 299 27.46 15.60 -10.04
N ASN A 300 27.93 15.21 -8.86
CA ASN A 300 28.55 13.91 -8.59
C ASN A 300 28.09 13.38 -7.23
N GLY A 301 27.88 12.06 -7.13
CA GLY A 301 27.42 11.40 -5.92
C GLY A 301 26.00 11.80 -5.55
N PRO A 302 24.98 11.43 -6.38
CA PRO A 302 23.59 11.77 -6.08
C PRO A 302 23.15 11.12 -4.77
N GLN A 303 22.42 11.89 -3.97
CA GLN A 303 21.85 11.51 -2.67
C GLN A 303 20.43 10.98 -2.84
N VAL A 304 19.78 10.61 -1.73
CA VAL A 304 18.39 10.13 -1.71
C VAL A 304 17.44 11.15 -2.34
N LEU A 305 16.48 10.66 -3.09
CA LEU A 305 15.39 11.45 -3.64
C LEU A 305 14.31 11.72 -2.60
N VAL A 306 13.56 12.81 -2.79
CA VAL A 306 12.26 13.04 -2.16
C VAL A 306 11.19 13.09 -3.26
N ALA A 307 10.11 12.33 -3.08
CA ALA A 307 8.94 12.43 -3.94
C ALA A 307 8.08 13.60 -3.43
N ALA A 308 7.98 14.66 -4.23
CA ALA A 308 7.29 15.88 -3.83
C ALA A 308 5.81 15.88 -4.25
N THR A 309 5.05 16.79 -3.66
CA THR A 309 3.60 16.92 -3.85
C THR A 309 3.17 17.26 -5.28
N ASP A 310 4.08 17.80 -6.10
CA ASP A 310 3.87 18.03 -7.55
C ASP A 310 4.05 16.77 -8.41
N GLY A 311 4.39 15.63 -7.76
CA GLY A 311 4.60 14.33 -8.42
C GLY A 311 5.97 14.13 -9.03
N ASN A 312 6.91 15.10 -8.90
CA ASN A 312 8.29 14.94 -9.33
C ASN A 312 9.18 14.46 -8.16
N MET A 313 10.34 13.94 -8.52
CA MET A 313 11.39 13.56 -7.57
C MET A 313 12.48 14.64 -7.56
N TYR A 314 12.92 15.03 -6.37
CA TYR A 314 13.99 16.00 -6.17
C TYR A 314 15.12 15.36 -5.39
N GLY A 315 16.35 15.67 -5.73
CA GLY A 315 17.55 15.16 -5.06
C GLY A 315 18.68 16.17 -5.13
N THR A 316 19.70 15.91 -4.32
CA THR A 316 20.96 16.68 -4.36
C THR A 316 22.11 15.78 -4.82
N THR A 317 23.16 16.39 -5.31
CA THR A 317 24.46 15.74 -5.52
C THR A 317 25.45 16.25 -4.49
N TYR A 318 26.34 15.38 -4.00
CA TYR A 318 27.32 15.74 -2.96
C TYR A 318 28.32 16.78 -3.45
N SER A 319 28.81 16.67 -4.68
CA SER A 319 29.78 17.57 -5.27
C SER A 319 29.52 17.80 -6.76
N GLY A 320 30.44 18.47 -7.48
CA GLY A 320 30.25 18.81 -8.87
C GLY A 320 29.30 19.98 -9.07
N GLY A 321 28.73 20.10 -10.28
CA GLY A 321 28.03 21.31 -10.71
C GLY A 321 29.00 22.46 -11.00
N THR A 322 28.46 23.63 -11.34
CA THR A 322 29.29 24.79 -11.78
C THR A 322 30.24 25.32 -10.71
N ASN A 323 29.92 25.13 -9.44
CA ASN A 323 30.71 25.60 -8.30
C ASN A 323 31.46 24.47 -7.56
N ASN A 324 31.37 23.23 -8.04
CA ASN A 324 31.91 22.03 -7.40
C ASN A 324 31.41 21.82 -5.94
N CYS A 325 30.25 22.36 -5.60
CA CYS A 325 29.63 22.28 -4.28
C CYS A 325 28.37 21.42 -4.25
N GLY A 326 28.06 20.72 -5.34
CA GLY A 326 26.84 19.94 -5.52
C GLY A 326 25.71 20.71 -6.17
N THR A 327 24.66 19.99 -6.52
CA THR A 327 23.49 20.54 -7.22
C THR A 327 22.19 20.09 -6.55
N LEU A 328 21.11 20.85 -6.77
CA LEU A 328 19.73 20.36 -6.64
C LEU A 328 19.25 19.99 -8.05
N PHE A 329 18.69 18.80 -8.20
CA PHE A 329 18.11 18.35 -9.45
C PHE A 329 16.66 17.86 -9.28
N LYS A 330 15.96 17.80 -10.39
CA LYS A 330 14.61 17.25 -10.51
C LYS A 330 14.59 16.13 -11.53
N VAL A 331 13.81 15.08 -11.24
CA VAL A 331 13.46 14.01 -12.18
C VAL A 331 11.94 13.90 -12.24
N THR A 332 11.37 13.97 -13.45
CA THR A 332 9.93 13.75 -13.63
C THR A 332 9.60 12.25 -13.62
N GLN A 333 8.32 11.90 -13.45
CA GLN A 333 7.87 10.49 -13.56
C GLN A 333 8.15 9.88 -14.95
N ALA A 334 8.29 10.71 -15.98
CA ALA A 334 8.72 10.29 -17.32
C ALA A 334 10.23 10.10 -17.47
N GLY A 335 11.03 10.41 -16.42
CA GLY A 335 12.47 10.25 -16.42
C GLY A 335 13.26 11.46 -16.94
N VAL A 336 12.61 12.62 -17.13
CA VAL A 336 13.33 13.83 -17.57
C VAL A 336 14.09 14.42 -16.40
N PHE A 337 15.42 14.49 -16.53
CA PHE A 337 16.34 15.07 -15.55
C PHE A 337 16.59 16.57 -15.84
N SER A 338 16.73 17.38 -14.79
CA SER A 338 17.12 18.79 -14.90
C SER A 338 17.76 19.29 -13.61
N VAL A 339 18.86 20.05 -13.72
CA VAL A 339 19.47 20.78 -12.60
C VAL A 339 18.70 22.08 -12.37
N LEU A 340 18.37 22.35 -11.13
CA LEU A 340 17.57 23.51 -10.70
C LEU A 340 18.39 24.54 -9.95
N TYR A 341 19.43 24.12 -9.20
CA TYR A 341 20.27 24.98 -8.38
C TYR A 341 21.67 24.41 -8.26
N ASN A 342 22.69 25.28 -8.26
CA ASN A 342 24.07 24.92 -7.97
C ASN A 342 24.47 25.53 -6.61
N PHE A 343 24.82 24.68 -5.65
CA PHE A 343 25.32 25.12 -4.34
C PHE A 343 26.65 25.87 -4.48
N ALA A 344 26.96 26.72 -3.51
CA ALA A 344 28.19 27.52 -3.50
C ALA A 344 28.74 27.58 -2.06
N SER A 345 30.08 27.68 -1.91
CA SER A 345 30.73 27.69 -0.60
C SER A 345 30.20 28.77 0.34
N ALA A 346 29.78 29.93 -0.18
CA ALA A 346 29.25 31.01 0.63
C ALA A 346 27.87 30.73 1.24
N THR A 347 27.05 29.87 0.59
CA THR A 347 25.68 29.55 0.99
C THR A 347 25.53 28.07 1.37
N GLY A 348 26.61 27.34 1.56
CA GLY A 348 26.64 25.90 1.85
C GLY A 348 27.14 25.06 0.69
N CYS A 349 27.96 24.09 1.01
CA CYS A 349 28.61 23.21 0.06
C CYS A 349 28.49 21.74 0.50
N ASN A 350 28.51 20.83 -0.44
CA ASN A 350 28.40 19.39 -0.18
C ASN A 350 27.11 19.04 0.59
N PRO A 351 25.93 19.15 -0.04
CA PRO A 351 24.70 18.66 0.59
C PRO A 351 24.83 17.15 0.85
N GLY A 352 24.97 16.80 2.12
CA GLY A 352 25.27 15.43 2.57
C GLY A 352 24.10 14.77 3.28
N GLY A 353 23.06 15.55 3.57
CA GLY A 353 21.82 15.06 4.15
C GLY A 353 20.73 14.82 3.10
N TYR A 354 19.66 14.21 3.54
CA TYR A 354 18.50 13.96 2.70
C TYR A 354 17.59 15.20 2.67
N LEU A 355 16.96 15.45 1.52
CA LEU A 355 15.90 16.45 1.45
C LEU A 355 14.63 15.94 2.12
N ALA A 356 13.86 16.84 2.72
CA ALA A 356 12.51 16.59 3.21
C ALA A 356 11.57 17.71 2.76
N GLU A 357 10.42 17.34 2.17
CA GLU A 357 9.33 18.28 1.94
C GLU A 357 8.55 18.44 3.23
N ASN A 358 8.48 19.66 3.73
CA ASN A 358 7.67 20.01 4.90
C ASN A 358 6.25 20.38 4.47
N THR A 359 5.30 20.25 5.36
CA THR A 359 3.88 20.56 5.11
C THR A 359 3.60 22.00 4.70
N ASN A 360 4.58 22.90 4.79
CA ASN A 360 4.52 24.26 4.24
C ASN A 360 4.86 24.35 2.74
N GLY A 361 5.21 23.23 2.08
CA GLY A 361 5.57 23.17 0.67
C GLY A 361 7.02 23.55 0.36
N LEU A 362 7.88 23.71 1.39
CA LEU A 362 9.31 23.94 1.18
C LEU A 362 10.10 22.63 1.32
N LEU A 363 11.16 22.48 0.54
CA LEU A 363 12.16 21.45 0.76
C LEU A 363 13.22 21.95 1.74
N TYR A 364 13.60 21.14 2.70
CA TYR A 364 14.66 21.41 3.68
C TYR A 364 15.78 20.39 3.59
N GLY A 365 16.99 20.83 3.84
CA GLY A 365 18.18 19.98 3.86
C GLY A 365 19.34 20.62 4.60
N VAL A 366 20.46 19.88 4.66
CA VAL A 366 21.71 20.36 5.26
C VAL A 366 22.86 20.20 4.28
N THR A 367 23.83 21.12 4.36
CA THR A 367 25.14 20.96 3.74
C THR A 367 26.17 20.59 4.81
N THR A 368 27.23 19.87 4.42
CA THR A 368 28.26 19.40 5.36
C THR A 368 29.41 20.38 5.50
N SER A 369 29.47 21.39 4.63
CA SER A 369 30.53 22.42 4.61
C SER A 369 29.97 23.71 3.98
N GLY A 370 30.81 24.74 3.94
CA GLY A 370 30.40 26.07 3.48
C GLY A 370 29.56 26.82 4.51
N GLY A 371 28.90 27.89 4.06
CA GLY A 371 28.27 28.88 4.93
C GLY A 371 29.27 29.85 5.53
N ALA A 372 28.80 30.77 6.38
CA ALA A 372 29.63 31.82 6.98
C ALA A 372 30.76 31.28 7.87
N HIS A 373 30.59 30.09 8.46
CA HIS A 373 31.53 29.47 9.39
C HIS A 373 32.21 28.21 8.83
N GLY A 374 31.88 27.77 7.63
CA GLY A 374 32.47 26.58 6.98
C GLY A 374 31.96 25.23 7.49
N ASN A 375 31.04 25.19 8.47
CA ASN A 375 30.54 23.96 9.12
C ASN A 375 29.22 23.45 8.54
N GLY A 376 28.79 24.03 7.41
CA GLY A 376 27.54 23.69 6.76
C GLY A 376 26.37 24.59 7.16
N VAL A 377 25.26 24.41 6.45
CA VAL A 377 24.06 25.25 6.54
C VAL A 377 22.82 24.37 6.58
N PHE A 378 21.87 24.70 7.46
CA PHE A 378 20.50 24.23 7.31
C PHE A 378 19.77 25.19 6.37
N PHE A 379 19.27 24.69 5.26
CA PHE A 379 18.68 25.51 4.21
C PHE A 379 17.24 25.12 3.88
N SER A 380 16.52 26.03 3.26
CA SER A 380 15.25 25.74 2.58
C SER A 380 15.29 26.12 1.12
N LEU A 381 14.46 25.44 0.33
CA LEU A 381 14.26 25.65 -1.10
C LEU A 381 12.77 25.82 -1.38
N ASN A 382 12.40 26.97 -1.93
CA ASN A 382 11.05 27.20 -2.42
C ASN A 382 10.98 26.91 -3.91
N LEU A 383 10.25 25.86 -4.26
CA LEU A 383 10.01 25.42 -5.64
C LEU A 383 8.60 25.78 -6.13
N GLY A 384 7.83 26.56 -5.33
CA GLY A 384 6.43 26.86 -5.59
C GLY A 384 5.47 25.72 -5.30
N LEU A 385 5.89 24.72 -4.49
CA LEU A 385 5.01 23.63 -4.06
C LEU A 385 3.94 24.15 -3.11
N ALA A 386 2.75 23.60 -3.21
CA ALA A 386 1.64 23.98 -2.35
C ALA A 386 1.76 23.35 -0.95
N PRO A 387 1.36 24.04 0.12
CA PRO A 387 1.22 23.44 1.45
C PRO A 387 0.23 22.27 1.42
N PHE A 388 0.47 21.30 2.30
CA PHE A 388 -0.29 20.05 2.36
C PHE A 388 -0.43 19.54 3.81
N ILE A 389 -1.11 18.42 3.99
CA ILE A 389 -1.13 17.69 5.27
C ILE A 389 -0.53 16.31 5.12
N THR A 390 0.14 15.85 6.17
CA THR A 390 0.67 14.49 6.30
C THR A 390 -0.08 13.75 7.40
N LEU A 391 -0.44 12.51 7.12
CA LEU A 391 -1.08 11.62 8.08
C LEU A 391 -0.01 10.85 8.86
N GLN A 392 -0.06 10.86 10.19
CA GLN A 392 0.85 10.05 11.02
C GLN A 392 0.58 8.56 10.86
N ASN A 393 -0.67 8.19 10.65
CA ASN A 393 -1.11 6.87 10.20
C ASN A 393 -2.14 7.07 9.08
N ALA A 394 -1.93 6.39 7.97
CA ALA A 394 -2.79 6.49 6.80
C ALA A 394 -3.96 5.48 6.84
N SER A 395 -4.27 4.93 8.01
CA SER A 395 -5.38 3.98 8.17
C SER A 395 -5.93 3.93 9.59
N GLY A 396 -7.18 3.52 9.72
CA GLY A 396 -7.84 3.28 11.01
C GLY A 396 -9.32 2.97 10.86
N LYS A 397 -9.91 2.38 11.88
CA LYS A 397 -11.35 2.08 11.90
C LYS A 397 -12.18 3.33 12.22
N VAL A 398 -13.47 3.30 11.89
CA VAL A 398 -14.45 4.28 12.35
C VAL A 398 -14.36 4.42 13.89
N GLY A 399 -14.35 5.65 14.38
CA GLY A 399 -14.18 5.98 15.80
C GLY A 399 -12.72 6.04 16.29
N SER A 400 -11.73 5.61 15.50
CA SER A 400 -10.32 5.77 15.84
C SER A 400 -9.85 7.22 15.62
N THR A 401 -8.71 7.57 16.21
CA THR A 401 -8.11 8.89 16.10
C THR A 401 -6.99 8.89 15.06
N ALA A 402 -7.07 9.78 14.07
CA ALA A 402 -6.02 10.07 13.11
C ALA A 402 -5.23 11.32 13.54
N GLY A 403 -3.90 11.22 13.51
CA GLY A 403 -2.99 12.36 13.73
C GLY A 403 -2.65 13.02 12.39
N ILE A 404 -2.73 14.33 12.32
CA ILE A 404 -2.59 15.14 11.11
C ILE A 404 -1.60 16.26 11.34
N LEU A 405 -0.50 16.26 10.60
CA LEU A 405 0.46 17.34 10.50
C LEU A 405 0.08 18.28 9.35
N GLY A 406 0.31 19.57 9.52
CA GLY A 406 0.02 20.58 8.50
C GLY A 406 0.48 21.96 8.93
N GLN A 407 -0.17 22.99 8.40
CA GLN A 407 0.16 24.38 8.66
C GLN A 407 -1.10 25.23 8.87
N GLY A 408 -1.00 26.26 9.72
CA GLY A 408 -2.03 27.29 9.89
C GLY A 408 -3.32 26.80 10.53
N PHE A 409 -3.28 25.71 11.27
CA PHE A 409 -4.44 25.18 11.98
C PHE A 409 -4.88 26.10 13.12
N ASN A 410 -6.16 26.17 13.35
CA ASN A 410 -6.75 26.93 14.47
C ASN A 410 -8.09 26.28 14.90
N SER A 411 -8.77 26.89 15.85
CA SER A 411 -10.04 26.38 16.41
C SER A 411 -11.19 26.29 15.40
N SER A 412 -11.09 26.92 14.21
CA SER A 412 -12.07 26.84 13.13
C SER A 412 -11.74 25.77 12.09
N SER A 413 -10.64 25.01 12.26
CA SER A 413 -10.23 23.98 11.31
C SER A 413 -11.23 22.84 11.25
N VAL A 414 -11.69 22.52 10.04
CA VAL A 414 -12.62 21.41 9.75
C VAL A 414 -11.89 20.30 9.03
N VAL A 415 -11.94 19.08 9.58
CA VAL A 415 -11.35 17.88 8.98
C VAL A 415 -12.41 17.07 8.27
N LYS A 416 -12.13 16.61 7.06
CA LYS A 416 -12.99 15.69 6.34
C LYS A 416 -12.20 14.48 5.83
N PHE A 417 -12.76 13.27 6.05
CA PHE A 417 -12.28 12.01 5.52
C PHE A 417 -13.08 11.68 4.26
N ASN A 418 -12.44 11.79 3.08
CA ASN A 418 -13.10 11.64 1.78
C ASN A 418 -14.47 12.36 1.70
N GLY A 419 -14.50 13.63 2.16
CA GLY A 419 -15.70 14.46 2.15
C GLY A 419 -16.57 14.39 3.41
N VAL A 420 -16.48 13.34 4.24
CA VAL A 420 -17.26 13.18 5.48
C VAL A 420 -16.55 13.90 6.63
N ALA A 421 -17.24 14.82 7.30
CA ALA A 421 -16.67 15.64 8.37
C ALA A 421 -16.40 14.81 9.64
N ALA A 422 -15.23 14.98 10.22
CA ALA A 422 -14.89 14.42 11.52
C ALA A 422 -15.80 14.97 12.62
N THR A 423 -16.20 14.11 13.56
CA THR A 423 -17.08 14.48 14.67
C THR A 423 -16.34 15.19 15.80
N THR A 424 -15.06 14.90 15.96
CA THR A 424 -14.19 15.48 16.99
C THR A 424 -12.86 15.87 16.36
N VAL A 425 -12.47 17.12 16.54
CA VAL A 425 -11.15 17.63 16.14
C VAL A 425 -10.50 18.25 17.38
N LYS A 426 -9.28 17.81 17.70
CA LYS A 426 -8.49 18.38 18.80
C LYS A 426 -7.23 19.02 18.24
N LEU A 427 -7.08 20.31 18.46
CA LEU A 427 -5.93 21.10 18.02
C LEU A 427 -4.77 21.00 19.04
N THR A 428 -3.55 20.92 18.53
CA THR A 428 -2.31 21.02 19.32
C THR A 428 -1.35 21.94 18.57
N GLY A 429 -1.30 23.23 18.97
CA GLY A 429 -0.56 24.25 18.22
C GLY A 429 -1.20 24.59 16.86
N THR A 430 -0.41 25.11 15.93
CA THR A 430 -0.86 25.52 14.59
C THR A 430 -0.45 24.53 13.48
N THR A 431 0.24 23.46 13.86
CA THR A 431 0.86 22.51 12.92
C THR A 431 0.40 21.06 13.10
N TYR A 432 -0.35 20.79 14.18
CA TYR A 432 -0.84 19.45 14.47
C TYR A 432 -2.26 19.46 15.03
N LEU A 433 -3.06 18.52 14.55
CA LEU A 433 -4.37 18.22 15.11
C LEU A 433 -4.65 16.71 15.06
N THR A 434 -5.60 16.28 15.87
CA THR A 434 -6.16 14.94 15.79
C THR A 434 -7.63 15.03 15.43
N ALA A 435 -8.11 14.04 14.67
CA ALA A 435 -9.51 13.96 14.25
C ALA A 435 -10.03 12.52 14.40
N THR A 436 -11.27 12.39 14.90
CA THR A 436 -11.94 11.08 14.97
C THR A 436 -12.50 10.72 13.61
N VAL A 437 -12.16 9.52 13.12
CA VAL A 437 -12.69 8.97 11.86
C VAL A 437 -14.21 8.83 11.98
N PRO A 438 -15.00 9.57 11.20
CA PRO A 438 -16.46 9.61 11.37
C PRO A 438 -17.13 8.35 10.81
N ALA A 439 -18.34 8.05 11.30
CA ALA A 439 -19.21 7.09 10.67
C ALA A 439 -19.53 7.54 9.23
N GLY A 440 -19.56 6.59 8.29
CA GLY A 440 -19.74 6.87 6.87
C GLY A 440 -18.47 7.36 6.14
N ALA A 441 -17.33 7.49 6.82
CA ALA A 441 -16.06 7.73 6.16
C ALA A 441 -15.71 6.55 5.25
N THR A 442 -15.14 6.87 4.10
CA THR A 442 -14.68 5.90 3.09
C THR A 442 -13.22 6.15 2.73
N ASN A 443 -12.59 5.18 2.08
CA ASN A 443 -11.21 5.32 1.62
C ASN A 443 -11.04 6.54 0.72
N GLY A 444 -10.10 7.41 1.04
CA GLY A 444 -9.86 8.61 0.25
C GLY A 444 -8.97 9.62 0.93
N PHE A 445 -8.83 10.77 0.32
CA PHE A 445 -7.98 11.82 0.85
C PHE A 445 -8.63 12.51 2.06
N VAL A 446 -7.79 12.86 3.02
CA VAL A 446 -8.18 13.73 4.13
C VAL A 446 -7.95 15.18 3.72
N THR A 447 -8.86 16.06 4.08
CA THR A 447 -8.72 17.50 3.91
C THR A 447 -8.90 18.22 5.24
N VAL A 448 -8.14 19.31 5.42
CA VAL A 448 -8.32 20.24 6.53
C VAL A 448 -8.57 21.61 5.95
N THR A 449 -9.72 22.20 6.25
CA THR A 449 -10.10 23.55 5.82
C THR A 449 -10.02 24.49 7.01
N THR A 450 -9.22 25.55 6.89
CA THR A 450 -9.08 26.63 7.89
C THR A 450 -9.35 27.96 7.19
N GLY A 451 -10.44 28.62 7.54
CA GLY A 451 -10.90 29.81 6.79
C GLY A 451 -11.17 29.49 5.32
N SER A 452 -10.50 30.18 4.41
CA SER A 452 -10.59 29.94 2.96
C SER A 452 -9.57 28.93 2.43
N THR A 453 -8.62 28.48 3.26
CA THR A 453 -7.54 27.58 2.84
C THR A 453 -7.93 26.13 3.11
N THR A 454 -7.79 25.26 2.08
CA THR A 454 -7.98 23.82 2.22
C THR A 454 -6.68 23.11 1.88
N LEU A 455 -6.13 22.38 2.86
CA LEU A 455 -4.98 21.49 2.70
C LEU A 455 -5.47 20.07 2.49
N LYS A 456 -4.76 19.29 1.67
CA LYS A 456 -5.10 17.90 1.31
C LYS A 456 -3.93 16.98 1.66
N SER A 457 -4.24 15.76 2.09
CA SER A 457 -3.23 14.74 2.36
C SER A 457 -2.56 14.25 1.07
N THR A 458 -1.28 13.92 1.17
CA THR A 458 -0.51 13.31 0.05
C THR A 458 -0.90 11.86 -0.16
N GLN A 459 -1.36 11.17 0.89
CA GLN A 459 -1.80 9.78 0.86
C GLN A 459 -3.31 9.70 1.13
N LYS A 460 -3.94 8.65 0.59
CA LYS A 460 -5.30 8.29 0.95
C LYS A 460 -5.32 7.70 2.36
N TYR A 461 -6.35 7.98 3.12
CA TYR A 461 -6.65 7.31 4.38
C TYR A 461 -7.49 6.06 4.09
N THR A 462 -7.06 4.91 4.61
CA THR A 462 -7.81 3.65 4.51
C THR A 462 -8.68 3.50 5.77
N VAL A 463 -9.99 3.44 5.58
CA VAL A 463 -10.95 3.25 6.67
C VAL A 463 -11.24 1.76 6.79
N HIS A 464 -10.79 1.15 7.89
CA HIS A 464 -11.04 -0.27 8.20
C HIS A 464 -12.40 -0.47 8.85
N ASN A 465 -12.91 -1.71 8.81
CA ASN A 465 -14.23 -2.08 9.31
C ASN A 465 -15.30 -1.12 8.77
N SER A 466 -15.34 -1.00 7.44
CA SER A 466 -16.23 -0.06 6.75
C SER A 466 -16.79 -0.65 5.47
N TRP A 467 -17.99 -0.18 5.09
CA TRP A 467 -18.64 -0.56 3.86
C TRP A 467 -18.67 0.60 2.86
N THR A 468 -18.53 0.29 1.58
CA THR A 468 -18.74 1.21 0.46
C THR A 468 -19.59 0.54 -0.60
N SER A 469 -20.23 1.34 -1.49
CA SER A 469 -20.99 0.83 -2.61
C SER A 469 -20.20 0.99 -3.91
N GLY A 470 -20.22 -0.05 -4.74
CA GLY A 470 -19.79 0.02 -6.13
C GLY A 470 -20.92 0.45 -7.06
N ALA A 471 -20.62 0.64 -8.36
CA ALA A 471 -21.62 0.87 -9.38
C ALA A 471 -22.60 -0.30 -9.44
N ALA A 472 -23.89 0.00 -9.46
CA ALA A 472 -24.95 -1.00 -9.49
C ALA A 472 -24.78 -1.95 -10.70
N MET A 473 -25.11 -3.23 -10.49
CA MET A 473 -25.08 -4.25 -11.54
C MET A 473 -26.07 -3.91 -12.66
N PRO A 474 -25.73 -4.17 -13.94
CA PRO A 474 -26.64 -3.96 -15.05
C PRO A 474 -27.94 -4.78 -14.95
N THR A 475 -27.84 -6.00 -14.43
CA THR A 475 -28.99 -6.88 -14.17
C THR A 475 -28.98 -7.31 -12.71
N ALA A 476 -30.09 -7.05 -12.01
CA ALA A 476 -30.30 -7.53 -10.65
C ALA A 476 -30.44 -9.06 -10.64
N VAL A 477 -29.73 -9.73 -9.73
CA VAL A 477 -29.77 -11.20 -9.59
C VAL A 477 -29.59 -11.60 -8.13
N ASN A 478 -30.25 -12.69 -7.71
CA ASN A 478 -29.93 -13.43 -6.49
C ASN A 478 -29.37 -14.81 -6.83
N TRP A 479 -28.63 -15.42 -5.92
CA TRP A 479 -27.83 -16.66 -6.15
C TRP A 479 -26.91 -16.61 -7.39
N PRO A 480 -26.26 -15.50 -7.74
CA PRO A 480 -25.22 -15.54 -8.74
C PRO A 480 -23.97 -16.16 -8.12
N VAL A 481 -23.05 -16.61 -8.99
CA VAL A 481 -21.68 -16.89 -8.56
C VAL A 481 -20.74 -15.78 -8.99
N ALA A 482 -19.65 -15.59 -8.24
CA ALA A 482 -18.64 -14.63 -8.62
C ALA A 482 -17.22 -15.21 -8.50
N GLY A 483 -16.31 -14.72 -9.34
CA GLY A 483 -14.89 -15.03 -9.26
C GLY A 483 -14.04 -13.91 -9.83
N VAL A 484 -12.83 -13.71 -9.30
CA VAL A 484 -11.91 -12.63 -9.72
C VAL A 484 -10.78 -13.17 -10.57
N ILE A 485 -10.57 -12.55 -11.73
CA ILE A 485 -9.40 -12.79 -12.60
C ILE A 485 -8.75 -11.44 -12.92
N GLY A 486 -7.50 -11.27 -12.50
CA GLY A 486 -6.82 -9.98 -12.59
C GLY A 486 -7.55 -8.90 -11.77
N SER A 487 -7.91 -7.79 -12.40
CA SER A 487 -8.68 -6.69 -11.78
C SER A 487 -10.18 -6.72 -12.13
N LYS A 488 -10.72 -7.88 -12.52
CA LYS A 488 -12.12 -8.01 -12.92
C LYS A 488 -12.82 -9.09 -12.12
N ALA A 489 -14.01 -8.77 -11.58
CA ALA A 489 -14.93 -9.76 -11.04
C ALA A 489 -15.93 -10.18 -12.14
N TYR A 490 -16.12 -11.47 -12.28
CA TYR A 490 -17.08 -12.10 -13.19
C TYR A 490 -18.27 -12.60 -12.37
N VAL A 491 -19.43 -11.98 -12.54
CA VAL A 491 -20.68 -12.34 -11.85
C VAL A 491 -21.58 -13.05 -12.84
N VAL A 492 -21.85 -14.33 -12.58
CA VAL A 492 -22.43 -15.24 -13.56
C VAL A 492 -23.71 -15.87 -13.05
N GLY A 493 -24.71 -15.95 -13.93
CA GLY A 493 -25.98 -16.60 -13.64
C GLY A 493 -26.84 -15.87 -12.62
N GLY A 494 -27.54 -16.61 -11.78
CA GLY A 494 -28.47 -16.13 -10.77
C GLY A 494 -29.93 -16.03 -11.28
N TYR A 495 -30.89 -15.86 -10.35
CA TYR A 495 -32.29 -15.61 -10.68
C TYR A 495 -32.57 -14.10 -10.82
N THR A 496 -33.34 -13.72 -11.83
CA THR A 496 -33.74 -12.31 -12.12
C THR A 496 -35.13 -11.94 -11.59
N GLY A 497 -35.57 -12.56 -10.51
CA GLY A 497 -36.91 -12.45 -9.96
C GLY A 497 -37.91 -13.49 -10.49
N GLY A 498 -37.45 -14.39 -11.35
CA GLY A 498 -38.23 -15.50 -11.94
C GLY A 498 -37.26 -16.53 -12.56
N PRO A 499 -36.93 -16.42 -13.86
CA PRO A 499 -36.08 -17.39 -14.52
C PRO A 499 -34.60 -17.24 -14.11
N ALA A 500 -33.86 -18.36 -14.17
CA ALA A 500 -32.42 -18.36 -14.09
C ALA A 500 -31.79 -17.65 -15.30
N SER A 501 -30.65 -17.02 -15.10
CA SER A 501 -29.94 -16.19 -16.07
C SER A 501 -28.75 -16.94 -16.70
N THR A 502 -28.41 -16.56 -17.94
CA THR A 502 -27.14 -16.93 -18.61
C THR A 502 -26.10 -15.82 -18.54
N ALA A 503 -26.44 -14.70 -17.90
CA ALA A 503 -25.60 -13.49 -17.91
C ALA A 503 -24.19 -13.76 -17.36
N ASN A 504 -23.20 -13.12 -17.98
CA ASN A 504 -21.84 -12.97 -17.46
C ASN A 504 -21.55 -11.48 -17.39
N GLN A 505 -21.75 -10.91 -16.22
CA GLN A 505 -21.57 -9.49 -15.93
C GLN A 505 -20.16 -9.29 -15.36
N ILE A 506 -19.37 -8.41 -15.97
CA ILE A 506 -17.95 -8.22 -15.64
C ILE A 506 -17.76 -6.84 -15.01
N TYR A 507 -17.37 -6.82 -13.75
CA TYR A 507 -17.08 -5.61 -12.99
C TYR A 507 -15.58 -5.35 -12.93
N ASN A 508 -15.14 -4.19 -13.41
CA ASN A 508 -13.76 -3.75 -13.25
C ASN A 508 -13.58 -3.13 -11.85
N LEU A 509 -12.88 -3.86 -10.99
CA LEU A 509 -12.65 -3.55 -9.58
C LEU A 509 -11.83 -2.26 -9.36
N SER A 510 -11.03 -1.86 -10.37
CA SER A 510 -10.20 -0.65 -10.29
C SER A 510 -10.92 0.60 -10.79
N THR A 511 -11.79 0.46 -11.82
CA THR A 511 -12.47 1.61 -12.47
C THR A 511 -13.92 1.76 -12.08
N ASN A 512 -14.50 0.77 -11.35
CA ASN A 512 -15.91 0.76 -10.93
C ASN A 512 -16.88 0.79 -12.13
N VAL A 513 -16.55 0.05 -13.21
CA VAL A 513 -17.34 0.04 -14.46
C VAL A 513 -17.72 -1.39 -14.83
N TRP A 514 -18.97 -1.57 -15.29
CA TRP A 514 -19.49 -2.84 -15.78
C TRP A 514 -19.29 -3.02 -17.29
N SER A 515 -19.11 -4.27 -17.70
CA SER A 515 -19.15 -4.76 -19.08
C SER A 515 -19.72 -6.18 -19.09
N THR A 516 -19.91 -6.77 -20.27
CA THR A 516 -20.45 -8.13 -20.40
C THR A 516 -19.46 -9.05 -21.09
N GLY A 517 -19.47 -10.33 -20.70
CA GLY A 517 -18.77 -11.42 -21.37
C GLY A 517 -19.69 -12.35 -22.13
N ALA A 518 -19.11 -13.39 -22.76
CA ALA A 518 -19.89 -14.43 -23.40
C ALA A 518 -20.82 -15.07 -22.37
N VAL A 519 -22.09 -15.23 -22.75
CA VAL A 519 -23.14 -15.81 -21.88
C VAL A 519 -22.87 -17.28 -21.58
N LEU A 520 -23.28 -17.72 -20.40
CA LEU A 520 -23.20 -19.12 -20.00
C LEU A 520 -24.09 -19.97 -20.96
N PRO A 521 -23.63 -21.16 -21.38
CA PRO A 521 -24.38 -22.01 -22.29
C PRO A 521 -25.74 -22.49 -21.76
N VAL A 522 -25.93 -22.51 -20.44
CA VAL A 522 -27.15 -22.94 -19.75
C VAL A 522 -27.53 -21.88 -18.69
N ALA A 523 -28.82 -21.54 -18.64
CA ALA A 523 -29.32 -20.68 -17.57
C ALA A 523 -29.23 -21.39 -16.22
N ILE A 524 -28.58 -20.75 -15.24
CA ILE A 524 -28.23 -21.40 -13.98
C ILE A 524 -28.20 -20.41 -12.82
N ALA A 525 -28.64 -20.85 -11.67
CA ALA A 525 -28.51 -20.17 -10.39
C ALA A 525 -28.09 -21.20 -9.32
N GLN A 526 -27.82 -20.76 -8.09
CA GLN A 526 -27.43 -21.67 -7.00
C GLN A 526 -26.23 -22.58 -7.36
N ALA A 527 -25.39 -22.17 -8.29
CA ALA A 527 -24.15 -22.86 -8.62
C ALA A 527 -23.06 -22.55 -7.58
N SER A 528 -21.91 -23.18 -7.71
CA SER A 528 -20.69 -22.76 -7.03
C SER A 528 -19.61 -22.40 -8.04
N ALA A 529 -18.65 -21.54 -7.66
CA ALA A 529 -17.59 -21.14 -8.58
C ALA A 529 -16.24 -20.98 -7.89
N ALA A 530 -15.18 -21.20 -8.68
CA ALA A 530 -13.81 -20.99 -8.26
C ALA A 530 -12.93 -20.59 -9.45
N VAL A 531 -11.83 -19.91 -9.16
CA VAL A 531 -10.86 -19.49 -10.19
C VAL A 531 -9.54 -20.22 -9.98
N VAL A 532 -9.06 -20.89 -11.03
CA VAL A 532 -7.73 -21.51 -11.06
C VAL A 532 -7.06 -21.17 -12.40
N ASN A 533 -5.79 -20.71 -12.35
CA ASN A 533 -4.99 -20.37 -13.53
C ASN A 533 -5.68 -19.40 -14.50
N ASN A 534 -6.34 -18.35 -13.96
CA ASN A 534 -7.10 -17.35 -14.71
C ASN A 534 -8.29 -17.92 -15.53
N ILE A 535 -8.82 -19.06 -15.13
CA ILE A 535 -10.05 -19.67 -15.67
C ILE A 535 -11.09 -19.69 -14.54
N LEU A 536 -12.30 -19.23 -14.84
CA LEU A 536 -13.44 -19.32 -13.91
C LEU A 536 -14.17 -20.64 -14.18
N TYR A 537 -14.28 -21.49 -13.17
CA TYR A 537 -15.04 -22.73 -13.19
C TYR A 537 -16.36 -22.54 -12.45
N VAL A 538 -17.46 -23.01 -13.06
CA VAL A 538 -18.82 -22.98 -12.50
C VAL A 538 -19.33 -24.40 -12.41
N PHE A 539 -19.80 -24.80 -11.21
CA PHE A 539 -20.15 -26.17 -10.87
C PHE A 539 -21.63 -26.30 -10.51
N GLY A 540 -22.31 -27.27 -11.08
CA GLY A 540 -23.64 -27.65 -10.69
C GLY A 540 -24.67 -26.55 -10.82
N GLY A 541 -25.52 -26.38 -9.79
CA GLY A 541 -26.60 -25.39 -9.73
C GLY A 541 -27.94 -25.91 -10.15
N SER A 542 -28.92 -25.01 -10.29
CA SER A 542 -30.30 -25.29 -10.66
C SER A 542 -30.88 -24.18 -11.53
N ASN A 543 -31.90 -24.45 -12.30
CA ASN A 543 -32.66 -23.44 -13.05
C ASN A 543 -34.10 -23.26 -12.56
N ASN A 544 -34.54 -24.02 -11.55
CA ASN A 544 -35.91 -24.09 -11.06
C ASN A 544 -36.00 -24.26 -9.52
N GLY A 545 -35.14 -23.56 -8.77
CA GLY A 545 -35.20 -23.53 -7.31
C GLY A 545 -34.81 -24.84 -6.62
N GLY A 546 -33.89 -25.61 -7.23
CA GLY A 546 -33.39 -26.87 -6.65
C GLY A 546 -34.21 -28.12 -7.00
N SER A 547 -35.36 -27.99 -7.72
CA SER A 547 -36.13 -29.14 -8.15
C SER A 547 -35.39 -30.00 -9.20
N THR A 548 -34.58 -29.37 -10.03
CA THR A 548 -33.63 -30.05 -10.93
C THR A 548 -32.24 -29.50 -10.70
N VAL A 549 -31.32 -30.35 -10.27
CA VAL A 549 -29.94 -29.97 -10.00
C VAL A 549 -29.01 -30.51 -11.08
N PHE A 550 -27.97 -29.76 -11.42
CA PHE A 550 -27.03 -30.12 -12.47
C PHE A 550 -25.72 -30.67 -11.86
N ASN A 551 -25.06 -31.53 -12.65
CA ASN A 551 -23.69 -31.95 -12.40
C ASN A 551 -22.70 -31.36 -13.42
N THR A 552 -23.15 -30.42 -14.24
CA THR A 552 -22.34 -29.81 -15.29
C THR A 552 -21.25 -28.93 -14.72
N VAL A 553 -20.10 -28.90 -15.41
CA VAL A 553 -18.99 -28.02 -15.11
C VAL A 553 -18.66 -27.19 -16.33
N TRP A 554 -18.68 -25.88 -16.16
CA TRP A 554 -18.35 -24.92 -17.20
C TRP A 554 -17.10 -24.12 -16.85
N ALA A 555 -16.17 -24.01 -17.80
CA ALA A 555 -14.94 -23.22 -17.65
C ALA A 555 -14.97 -22.03 -18.60
N TYR A 556 -14.84 -20.81 -18.05
CA TYR A 556 -14.75 -19.56 -18.81
C TYR A 556 -13.31 -19.09 -18.91
N ASN A 557 -12.87 -18.86 -20.13
CA ASN A 557 -11.57 -18.23 -20.41
C ASN A 557 -11.77 -16.78 -20.84
N PRO A 558 -11.35 -15.79 -20.02
CA PRO A 558 -11.53 -14.38 -20.36
C PRO A 558 -10.68 -13.89 -21.53
N THR A 559 -9.57 -14.58 -21.83
CA THR A 559 -8.70 -14.23 -22.97
C THR A 559 -9.39 -14.52 -24.30
N THR A 560 -10.09 -15.66 -24.39
CA THR A 560 -10.84 -16.04 -25.59
C THR A 560 -12.30 -15.62 -25.55
N ASN A 561 -12.78 -15.12 -24.41
CA ASN A 561 -14.17 -14.80 -24.12
C ASN A 561 -15.12 -15.96 -24.46
N ALA A 562 -14.77 -17.17 -24.02
CA ALA A 562 -15.50 -18.40 -24.39
C ALA A 562 -15.67 -19.35 -23.21
N TRP A 563 -16.77 -20.09 -23.22
CA TRP A 563 -17.07 -21.19 -22.31
C TRP A 563 -16.72 -22.54 -22.92
N SER A 564 -16.26 -23.47 -22.10
CA SER A 564 -16.03 -24.87 -22.46
C SER A 564 -16.58 -25.80 -21.38
N ALA A 565 -17.20 -26.89 -21.80
CA ALA A 565 -17.62 -27.94 -20.88
C ALA A 565 -16.41 -28.71 -20.34
N LYS A 566 -16.50 -29.16 -19.09
CA LYS A 566 -15.52 -29.99 -18.40
C LYS A 566 -16.15 -31.27 -17.88
N SER A 567 -15.34 -32.17 -17.35
CA SER A 567 -15.81 -33.43 -16.75
C SER A 567 -16.85 -33.15 -15.67
N ALA A 568 -18.05 -33.73 -15.83
CA ALA A 568 -19.16 -33.52 -14.93
C ALA A 568 -18.82 -33.97 -13.49
N MET A 569 -19.40 -33.30 -12.48
CA MET A 569 -19.31 -33.76 -11.10
C MET A 569 -19.91 -35.18 -10.96
N PRO A 570 -19.34 -36.05 -10.12
CA PRO A 570 -19.94 -37.32 -9.79
C PRO A 570 -21.36 -37.17 -9.18
N THR A 571 -21.55 -36.18 -8.32
CA THR A 571 -22.83 -35.90 -7.65
C THR A 571 -23.43 -34.60 -8.17
N ALA A 572 -24.62 -34.66 -8.80
CA ALA A 572 -25.39 -33.47 -9.18
C ALA A 572 -25.83 -32.72 -7.93
N ARG A 573 -25.62 -31.39 -7.88
CA ARG A 573 -25.94 -30.56 -6.70
C ARG A 573 -26.05 -29.08 -7.02
N CYS A 574 -26.79 -28.36 -6.16
CA CYS A 574 -26.80 -26.90 -6.11
C CYS A 574 -26.44 -26.41 -4.70
N SER A 575 -26.25 -25.10 -4.52
CA SER A 575 -25.97 -24.44 -3.24
C SER A 575 -24.77 -25.04 -2.47
N ALA A 576 -23.77 -25.55 -3.17
CA ALA A 576 -22.50 -26.03 -2.60
C ALA A 576 -21.52 -24.87 -2.46
N ALA A 577 -20.51 -25.00 -1.58
CA ALA A 577 -19.35 -24.13 -1.60
C ALA A 577 -18.25 -24.67 -2.53
N ALA A 578 -17.44 -23.77 -3.10
CA ALA A 578 -16.24 -24.16 -3.89
C ALA A 578 -15.01 -23.41 -3.38
N VAL A 579 -13.98 -24.14 -2.96
CA VAL A 579 -12.75 -23.59 -2.39
C VAL A 579 -11.52 -24.14 -3.11
N VAL A 580 -10.55 -23.29 -3.43
CA VAL A 580 -9.30 -23.71 -4.09
C VAL A 580 -8.21 -23.94 -3.04
N ALA A 581 -7.59 -25.11 -3.08
CA ALA A 581 -6.37 -25.40 -2.35
C ALA A 581 -5.37 -26.13 -3.26
N SER A 582 -4.15 -25.63 -3.37
CA SER A 582 -3.08 -26.22 -4.20
C SER A 582 -3.51 -26.46 -5.65
N ASN A 583 -4.22 -25.54 -6.29
CA ASN A 583 -4.78 -25.61 -7.65
C ASN A 583 -5.83 -26.72 -7.86
N VAL A 584 -6.34 -27.33 -6.80
CA VAL A 584 -7.47 -28.27 -6.81
C VAL A 584 -8.69 -27.55 -6.25
N ILE A 585 -9.86 -27.76 -6.86
CA ILE A 585 -11.12 -27.14 -6.43
C ILE A 585 -11.92 -28.16 -5.62
N TYR A 586 -12.24 -27.84 -4.38
CA TYR A 586 -13.05 -28.65 -3.48
C TYR A 586 -14.49 -28.15 -3.52
N VAL A 587 -15.42 -28.97 -3.98
CA VAL A 587 -16.86 -28.71 -3.96
C VAL A 587 -17.46 -29.41 -2.75
N ILE A 588 -18.03 -28.61 -1.84
CA ILE A 588 -18.31 -28.99 -0.45
C ILE A 588 -19.81 -28.89 -0.19
N GLY A 589 -20.43 -29.97 0.29
CA GLY A 589 -21.82 -30.02 0.65
C GLY A 589 -22.78 -29.77 -0.50
N GLY A 590 -23.84 -29.02 -0.27
CA GLY A 590 -24.88 -28.67 -1.25
C GLY A 590 -26.16 -29.49 -1.11
N TYR A 591 -27.09 -29.28 -2.05
CA TYR A 591 -28.42 -29.90 -2.06
C TYR A 591 -28.62 -30.78 -3.30
N SER A 592 -29.17 -31.98 -3.10
CA SER A 592 -29.55 -32.90 -4.16
C SER A 592 -30.65 -33.86 -3.72
N GLY A 593 -31.65 -34.07 -4.57
CA GLY A 593 -32.69 -35.08 -4.35
C GLY A 593 -33.44 -34.98 -3.02
N GLY A 594 -33.64 -33.78 -2.48
CA GLY A 594 -34.30 -33.55 -1.19
C GLY A 594 -33.34 -33.57 0.01
N ASN A 595 -32.05 -33.87 -0.18
CA ASN A 595 -31.09 -34.04 0.91
C ASN A 595 -30.00 -32.95 0.90
N ARG A 596 -29.57 -32.51 2.09
CA ARG A 596 -28.35 -31.74 2.30
C ARG A 596 -27.19 -32.73 2.35
N LEU A 597 -26.16 -32.43 1.57
CA LEU A 597 -25.07 -33.38 1.34
C LEU A 597 -23.91 -33.15 2.33
N THR A 598 -23.35 -34.26 2.82
CA THR A 598 -22.05 -34.25 3.48
C THR A 598 -20.90 -34.42 2.47
N THR A 599 -21.21 -34.72 1.22
CA THR A 599 -20.26 -35.08 0.16
C THR A 599 -19.29 -33.96 -0.15
N VAL A 600 -18.00 -34.29 -0.23
CA VAL A 600 -16.92 -33.40 -0.68
C VAL A 600 -16.22 -34.05 -1.88
N GLU A 601 -16.17 -33.35 -3.00
CA GLU A 601 -15.53 -33.82 -4.24
C GLU A 601 -14.48 -32.80 -4.68
N ALA A 602 -13.29 -33.28 -5.03
CA ALA A 602 -12.16 -32.47 -5.44
C ALA A 602 -11.94 -32.60 -6.96
N TYR A 603 -12.01 -31.47 -7.66
CA TYR A 603 -11.74 -31.35 -9.09
C TYR A 603 -10.31 -30.89 -9.35
N ASN A 604 -9.58 -31.61 -10.16
CA ASN A 604 -8.27 -31.21 -10.64
C ASN A 604 -8.38 -30.65 -12.07
N PRO A 605 -8.26 -29.34 -12.27
CA PRO A 605 -8.37 -28.72 -13.60
C PRO A 605 -7.28 -29.16 -14.61
N ALA A 606 -6.10 -29.57 -14.11
CA ALA A 606 -4.99 -29.95 -14.97
C ALA A 606 -5.22 -31.33 -15.63
N THR A 607 -5.95 -32.23 -14.97
CA THR A 607 -6.26 -33.57 -15.45
C THR A 607 -7.72 -33.75 -15.85
N ASP A 608 -8.56 -32.73 -15.65
CA ASP A 608 -10.01 -32.76 -15.87
C ASP A 608 -10.67 -33.97 -15.18
N SER A 609 -10.35 -34.19 -13.90
CA SER A 609 -10.79 -35.40 -13.18
C SER A 609 -11.22 -35.05 -11.74
N TRP A 610 -12.08 -35.94 -11.20
CA TRP A 610 -12.65 -35.85 -9.86
C TRP A 610 -12.10 -36.90 -8.91
N THR A 611 -12.02 -36.54 -7.63
CA THR A 611 -11.65 -37.42 -6.52
C THR A 611 -12.55 -37.16 -5.33
N GLU A 612 -13.16 -38.17 -4.73
CA GLU A 612 -13.92 -38.09 -3.50
C GLU A 612 -13.00 -37.83 -2.32
N ARG A 613 -13.48 -37.01 -1.36
CA ARG A 613 -12.76 -36.63 -0.15
C ARG A 613 -13.58 -36.97 1.09
N ALA A 614 -12.96 -36.86 2.29
CA ALA A 614 -13.68 -37.06 3.54
C ALA A 614 -14.89 -36.12 3.61
N THR A 615 -16.01 -36.66 4.06
CA THR A 615 -17.29 -35.95 4.14
C THR A 615 -17.31 -34.96 5.29
N LEU A 616 -18.11 -33.88 5.14
CA LEU A 616 -18.47 -32.99 6.26
C LEU A 616 -19.02 -33.79 7.44
N LEU A 617 -18.92 -33.23 8.63
CA LEU A 617 -19.48 -33.83 9.86
C LEU A 617 -21.02 -33.80 9.83
N ASP A 618 -21.61 -32.75 9.26
CA ASP A 618 -23.06 -32.65 9.03
C ASP A 618 -23.38 -32.18 7.60
N GLY A 619 -24.51 -32.61 7.05
CA GLY A 619 -24.95 -32.23 5.71
C GLY A 619 -25.53 -30.82 5.68
N LYS A 620 -24.95 -29.93 4.86
CA LYS A 620 -25.37 -28.52 4.80
C LYS A 620 -25.23 -27.90 3.41
N THR A 621 -26.00 -26.84 3.17
CA THR A 621 -26.00 -26.03 1.94
C THR A 621 -25.69 -24.58 2.27
N GLU A 622 -25.39 -23.76 1.25
CA GLU A 622 -25.21 -22.30 1.39
C GLU A 622 -24.14 -21.92 2.41
N ILE A 623 -23.04 -22.64 2.35
CA ILE A 623 -21.94 -22.65 3.31
C ILE A 623 -21.03 -21.42 3.09
N SER A 624 -20.68 -20.72 4.17
CA SER A 624 -19.57 -19.76 4.20
C SER A 624 -18.24 -20.48 4.25
N ALA A 625 -17.49 -20.51 3.15
CA ALA A 625 -16.24 -21.27 3.10
C ALA A 625 -15.04 -20.52 2.50
N GLY A 626 -13.84 -20.90 2.92
CA GLY A 626 -12.61 -20.37 2.37
C GLY A 626 -11.35 -21.05 2.88
N LEU A 627 -10.23 -20.79 2.21
CA LEU A 627 -8.91 -21.35 2.57
C LEU A 627 -8.15 -20.38 3.49
N ILE A 628 -7.78 -20.85 4.69
CA ILE A 628 -6.89 -20.13 5.61
C ILE A 628 -5.60 -20.93 5.77
N GLY A 629 -4.50 -20.40 5.20
CA GLY A 629 -3.25 -21.16 5.12
C GLY A 629 -3.41 -22.43 4.27
N THR A 630 -3.35 -23.61 4.89
CA THR A 630 -3.55 -24.92 4.26
C THR A 630 -4.86 -25.61 4.69
N THR A 631 -5.71 -24.91 5.45
CA THR A 631 -6.95 -25.44 6.01
C THR A 631 -8.16 -24.81 5.34
N ILE A 632 -9.09 -25.61 4.84
CA ILE A 632 -10.40 -25.10 4.38
C ILE A 632 -11.29 -24.98 5.61
N VAL A 633 -11.86 -23.82 5.84
CA VAL A 633 -12.88 -23.55 6.86
C VAL A 633 -14.23 -23.51 6.17
N ALA A 634 -15.23 -24.23 6.73
CA ALA A 634 -16.59 -24.29 6.25
C ALA A 634 -17.55 -24.03 7.41
N ALA A 635 -18.09 -22.83 7.46
CA ALA A 635 -18.96 -22.34 8.53
C ALA A 635 -20.40 -22.12 8.03
N ASP A 636 -21.33 -22.04 8.93
CA ASP A 636 -22.73 -21.69 8.65
C ASP A 636 -23.41 -22.68 7.69
N GLY A 637 -24.57 -22.32 7.24
CA GLY A 637 -25.35 -23.04 6.23
C GLY A 637 -26.71 -23.51 6.73
N PHE A 638 -27.40 -24.25 5.86
CA PHE A 638 -28.72 -24.78 6.13
C PHE A 638 -28.70 -26.31 6.17
N THR A 639 -29.06 -26.88 7.32
CA THR A 639 -29.12 -28.32 7.59
C THR A 639 -30.54 -28.86 7.51
N SER A 640 -30.76 -30.13 7.80
CA SER A 640 -32.08 -30.73 7.96
C SER A 640 -32.84 -30.16 9.16
N SER A 641 -32.16 -29.54 10.12
CA SER A 641 -32.70 -28.94 11.34
C SER A 641 -32.90 -27.42 11.23
N GLY A 642 -32.53 -26.80 10.14
CA GLY A 642 -32.58 -25.35 9.93
C GLY A 642 -31.18 -24.74 9.79
N ASP A 643 -31.09 -23.41 9.97
CA ASP A 643 -29.83 -22.69 9.94
C ASP A 643 -28.92 -23.14 11.05
N THR A 644 -27.64 -23.27 10.71
CA THR A 644 -26.62 -23.66 11.66
C THR A 644 -25.47 -22.66 11.68
N GLY A 645 -24.86 -22.50 12.85
CA GLY A 645 -23.57 -21.82 13.01
C GLY A 645 -22.38 -22.79 13.01
N ASP A 646 -22.61 -24.07 12.71
CA ASP A 646 -21.55 -25.09 12.75
C ASP A 646 -20.38 -24.69 11.87
N ASN A 647 -19.19 -24.78 12.45
CA ASN A 647 -17.94 -24.40 11.82
C ASN A 647 -16.98 -25.61 11.86
N GLU A 648 -16.46 -25.94 10.70
CA GLU A 648 -15.63 -27.11 10.49
C GLU A 648 -14.33 -26.78 9.74
N ALA A 649 -13.23 -27.42 10.12
CA ALA A 649 -11.95 -27.31 9.46
C ALA A 649 -11.59 -28.59 8.73
N TYR A 650 -11.28 -28.48 7.44
CA TYR A 650 -10.73 -29.55 6.63
C TYR A 650 -9.23 -29.40 6.46
N ASN A 651 -8.50 -30.41 6.91
CA ASN A 651 -7.07 -30.50 6.68
C ASN A 651 -6.82 -31.21 5.35
N VAL A 652 -6.34 -30.46 4.36
CA VAL A 652 -6.10 -30.96 2.98
C VAL A 652 -5.08 -32.12 2.95
N SER A 653 -4.08 -32.09 3.84
CA SER A 653 -3.00 -33.10 3.83
C SER A 653 -3.42 -34.43 4.48
N THR A 654 -4.24 -34.38 5.52
CA THR A 654 -4.72 -35.58 6.23
C THR A 654 -6.06 -36.08 5.73
N ASN A 655 -6.74 -35.33 4.85
CA ASN A 655 -8.08 -35.62 4.34
C ASN A 655 -9.07 -35.87 5.48
N SER A 656 -9.15 -34.95 6.44
CA SER A 656 -10.03 -35.12 7.63
C SER A 656 -10.65 -33.81 8.05
N TRP A 657 -11.88 -33.88 8.58
CA TRP A 657 -12.61 -32.76 9.16
C TRP A 657 -12.53 -32.76 10.68
N SER A 658 -12.59 -31.57 11.27
CA SER A 658 -12.70 -31.36 12.72
C SER A 658 -13.60 -30.18 13.01
N ALA A 659 -14.36 -30.25 14.12
CA ALA A 659 -15.22 -29.15 14.55
C ALA A 659 -14.40 -27.97 15.09
N LEU A 660 -14.89 -26.76 14.84
CA LEU A 660 -14.38 -25.49 15.34
C LEU A 660 -15.45 -24.79 16.18
N THR A 661 -15.09 -23.64 16.79
CA THR A 661 -16.07 -22.80 17.48
C THR A 661 -17.15 -22.33 16.50
N ALA A 662 -18.40 -22.62 16.80
CA ALA A 662 -19.55 -22.24 16.00
C ALA A 662 -19.69 -20.72 15.87
N ASP A 663 -20.23 -20.25 14.73
CA ASP A 663 -20.68 -18.86 14.56
C ASP A 663 -21.78 -18.58 15.60
N PRO A 664 -21.69 -17.49 16.39
CA PRO A 664 -22.72 -17.14 17.34
C PRO A 664 -24.08 -16.81 16.68
N THR A 665 -24.08 -16.49 15.38
CA THR A 665 -25.29 -16.21 14.60
C THR A 665 -25.46 -17.27 13.51
N ALA A 666 -26.36 -18.24 13.75
CA ALA A 666 -26.72 -19.25 12.76
C ALA A 666 -27.34 -18.58 11.51
N ARG A 667 -26.84 -18.91 10.34
CA ARG A 667 -27.23 -18.29 9.06
C ARG A 667 -26.91 -19.16 7.85
N ASN A 668 -27.53 -18.84 6.72
CA ASN A 668 -27.21 -19.42 5.42
C ASN A 668 -27.18 -18.33 4.31
N GLY A 669 -26.60 -18.62 3.15
CA GLY A 669 -26.61 -17.70 2.01
C GLY A 669 -25.83 -16.40 2.22
N SER A 670 -24.80 -16.39 3.07
CA SER A 670 -23.99 -15.23 3.36
C SER A 670 -23.08 -14.85 2.19
N CYS A 671 -22.77 -13.56 2.07
CA CYS A 671 -21.60 -13.10 1.33
C CYS A 671 -20.34 -13.43 2.15
N ALA A 672 -19.54 -14.39 1.69
CA ALA A 672 -18.39 -14.89 2.46
C ALA A 672 -17.09 -14.88 1.66
N GLY A 673 -15.97 -14.76 2.37
CA GLY A 673 -14.63 -14.84 1.78
C GLY A 673 -13.52 -14.70 2.81
N VAL A 674 -12.31 -15.12 2.44
CA VAL A 674 -11.13 -15.03 3.32
C VAL A 674 -10.30 -13.81 2.93
N VAL A 675 -10.10 -12.91 3.90
CA VAL A 675 -9.22 -11.74 3.78
C VAL A 675 -8.28 -11.73 4.98
N ASN A 676 -6.99 -11.52 4.76
CA ASN A 676 -5.97 -11.43 5.81
C ASN A 676 -6.02 -12.60 6.82
N SER A 677 -6.23 -13.82 6.34
CA SER A 677 -6.33 -15.07 7.15
C SER A 677 -7.52 -15.10 8.12
N LEU A 678 -8.56 -14.30 7.87
CA LEU A 678 -9.85 -14.37 8.55
C LEU A 678 -10.93 -14.76 7.54
N LEU A 679 -11.83 -15.70 7.90
CA LEU A 679 -13.06 -15.94 7.16
C LEU A 679 -14.09 -14.89 7.59
N TYR A 680 -14.66 -14.18 6.63
CA TYR A 680 -15.75 -13.22 6.82
C TYR A 680 -17.06 -13.84 6.35
N ALA A 681 -18.11 -13.72 7.14
CA ALA A 681 -19.47 -14.05 6.80
C ALA A 681 -20.35 -12.81 7.04
N SER A 682 -20.96 -12.29 5.98
CA SER A 682 -21.77 -11.08 6.04
C SER A 682 -23.20 -11.39 5.62
N ASP A 683 -24.13 -10.93 6.43
CA ASP A 683 -25.56 -11.08 6.18
C ASP A 683 -26.00 -12.56 6.07
N GLY A 684 -26.87 -12.90 5.15
CA GLY A 684 -27.48 -14.23 5.02
C GLY A 684 -28.87 -14.27 5.63
N ASN A 685 -29.50 -15.43 5.58
CA ASN A 685 -30.84 -15.65 6.15
C ASN A 685 -30.78 -16.21 7.57
N ASP A 686 -31.76 -15.83 8.40
CA ASP A 686 -32.13 -16.54 9.62
C ASP A 686 -33.20 -17.62 9.36
N ASN A 687 -33.51 -18.45 10.37
CA ASN A 687 -34.56 -19.49 10.30
C ASN A 687 -35.96 -18.98 9.91
N SER A 688 -36.17 -17.66 9.85
CA SER A 688 -37.41 -17.02 9.41
C SER A 688 -37.30 -16.46 7.98
N ASN A 689 -36.21 -16.74 7.29
CA ASN A 689 -35.84 -16.21 5.96
C ASN A 689 -35.72 -14.67 5.92
N ASN A 690 -35.32 -14.04 7.04
CA ASN A 690 -35.02 -12.61 7.06
C ASN A 690 -33.50 -12.40 6.90
N PRO A 691 -33.09 -11.34 6.19
CA PRO A 691 -31.70 -10.92 6.18
C PRO A 691 -31.21 -10.60 7.60
N VAL A 692 -30.10 -11.21 8.01
CA VAL A 692 -29.56 -11.06 9.38
C VAL A 692 -28.95 -9.67 9.61
N GLY A 693 -28.40 -9.05 8.58
CA GLY A 693 -27.78 -7.72 8.65
C GLY A 693 -26.45 -7.68 9.41
N LEU A 694 -26.01 -8.78 9.98
CA LEU A 694 -24.76 -8.86 10.76
C LEU A 694 -23.60 -9.30 9.89
N MET A 695 -22.41 -8.86 10.29
CA MET A 695 -21.16 -9.36 9.74
C MET A 695 -20.28 -9.89 10.87
N GLU A 696 -19.70 -11.05 10.66
CA GLU A 696 -18.79 -11.68 11.59
C GLU A 696 -17.54 -12.18 10.87
N SER A 697 -16.42 -12.25 11.61
CA SER A 697 -15.18 -12.82 11.09
C SER A 697 -14.67 -13.90 12.03
N PHE A 698 -14.14 -14.98 11.45
CA PHE A 698 -13.57 -16.10 12.16
C PHE A 698 -12.04 -16.10 12.04
N SER A 699 -11.35 -16.21 13.19
CA SER A 699 -9.90 -16.42 13.27
C SER A 699 -9.61 -17.89 13.56
N LEU A 700 -9.02 -18.60 12.61
CA LEU A 700 -8.64 -20.01 12.78
C LEU A 700 -7.57 -20.17 13.89
N SER A 701 -6.61 -19.25 13.97
CA SER A 701 -5.53 -19.32 14.98
C SER A 701 -6.02 -19.10 16.40
N GLN A 702 -7.10 -18.35 16.59
CA GLN A 702 -7.72 -18.08 17.89
C GLN A 702 -8.94 -18.97 18.14
N ASN A 703 -9.42 -19.69 17.14
CA ASN A 703 -10.68 -20.42 17.12
C ASN A 703 -11.85 -19.58 17.67
N LYS A 704 -11.99 -18.34 17.14
CA LYS A 704 -12.91 -17.33 17.70
C LYS A 704 -13.56 -16.49 16.62
N TRP A 705 -14.85 -16.19 16.81
CA TRP A 705 -15.63 -15.23 16.04
C TRP A 705 -15.59 -13.83 16.66
N THR A 706 -15.72 -12.82 15.81
CA THR A 706 -15.79 -11.40 16.18
C THR A 706 -16.84 -10.71 15.33
N THR A 707 -17.81 -10.04 15.97
CA THR A 707 -18.84 -9.25 15.30
C THR A 707 -18.24 -7.93 14.81
N LEU A 708 -18.61 -7.54 13.59
CA LEU A 708 -18.10 -6.39 12.86
C LEU A 708 -19.23 -5.42 12.47
N LEU A 709 -18.90 -4.38 11.68
CA LEU A 709 -19.90 -3.43 11.19
C LEU A 709 -20.86 -4.13 10.23
N ALA A 710 -22.15 -4.04 10.55
CA ALA A 710 -23.23 -4.60 9.75
C ALA A 710 -23.23 -4.10 8.29
N MET A 711 -23.68 -4.93 7.37
CA MET A 711 -23.89 -4.55 5.97
C MET A 711 -24.94 -3.45 5.87
N PRO A 712 -24.68 -2.33 5.14
CA PRO A 712 -25.62 -1.19 5.08
C PRO A 712 -26.95 -1.51 4.43
N GLN A 713 -26.95 -2.41 3.47
CA GLN A 713 -28.14 -2.88 2.76
C GLN A 713 -28.21 -4.40 2.87
N PRO A 714 -28.86 -4.92 3.92
CA PRO A 714 -28.97 -6.36 4.15
C PRO A 714 -29.56 -7.09 2.94
N ALA A 715 -28.90 -8.17 2.53
CA ALA A 715 -29.32 -9.00 1.42
C ALA A 715 -28.78 -10.42 1.58
N THR A 716 -29.47 -11.38 1.02
CA THR A 716 -29.13 -12.79 1.08
C THR A 716 -28.72 -13.30 -0.30
N ASP A 717 -28.04 -14.42 -0.34
CA ASP A 717 -27.75 -15.14 -1.59
C ASP A 717 -26.98 -14.28 -2.61
N MET A 718 -26.02 -13.55 -2.11
CA MET A 718 -25.15 -12.69 -2.90
C MET A 718 -23.98 -13.50 -3.50
N GLY A 719 -23.56 -13.14 -4.70
CA GLY A 719 -22.26 -13.57 -5.20
C GLY A 719 -21.12 -12.89 -4.42
N SER A 720 -20.11 -13.64 -4.03
CA SER A 720 -18.98 -13.11 -3.26
C SER A 720 -17.65 -13.25 -3.97
N ALA A 721 -16.75 -12.27 -3.79
CA ALA A 721 -15.39 -12.32 -4.29
C ALA A 721 -14.45 -11.48 -3.42
N VAL A 722 -13.17 -11.81 -3.42
CA VAL A 722 -12.13 -11.09 -2.67
C VAL A 722 -11.12 -10.49 -3.66
N TYR A 723 -10.80 -9.21 -3.47
CA TYR A 723 -9.78 -8.52 -4.27
C TYR A 723 -9.17 -7.36 -3.50
N GLY A 724 -7.85 -7.20 -3.59
CA GLY A 724 -7.13 -6.08 -2.97
C GLY A 724 -7.33 -5.96 -1.45
N GLY A 725 -7.52 -7.08 -0.75
CA GLY A 725 -7.79 -7.09 0.68
C GLY A 725 -9.22 -6.68 1.07
N GLN A 726 -10.16 -6.66 0.13
CA GLN A 726 -11.58 -6.31 0.34
C GLN A 726 -12.50 -7.48 -0.02
N LEU A 727 -13.65 -7.58 0.66
CA LEU A 727 -14.73 -8.50 0.31
C LEU A 727 -15.78 -7.74 -0.50
N TYR A 728 -16.12 -8.28 -1.66
CA TYR A 728 -17.14 -7.77 -2.59
C TYR A 728 -18.35 -8.67 -2.57
N CYS A 729 -19.53 -8.08 -2.40
CA CYS A 729 -20.84 -8.73 -2.39
C CYS A 729 -21.68 -8.21 -3.54
N PHE A 730 -22.17 -9.09 -4.42
CA PHE A 730 -22.85 -8.75 -5.65
C PHE A 730 -24.29 -9.28 -5.68
N GLY A 731 -25.26 -8.43 -6.00
CA GLY A 731 -26.67 -8.81 -6.16
C GLY A 731 -27.35 -9.14 -4.84
N GLY A 732 -28.02 -10.28 -4.81
CA GLY A 732 -28.78 -10.77 -3.66
C GLY A 732 -30.27 -10.46 -3.70
N GLY A 733 -30.98 -10.84 -2.66
CA GLY A 733 -32.42 -10.63 -2.54
C GLY A 733 -32.87 -10.48 -1.09
N ASN A 734 -34.19 -10.34 -0.89
CA ASN A 734 -34.78 -10.31 0.43
C ASN A 734 -35.43 -11.64 0.85
N ASN A 735 -35.33 -12.67 0.04
CA ASN A 735 -35.92 -14.02 0.20
C ASN A 735 -37.42 -14.04 0.61
N ALA A 736 -38.13 -12.94 0.43
CA ALA A 736 -39.55 -12.88 0.71
C ALA A 736 -40.33 -13.81 -0.25
N VAL A 737 -41.43 -14.36 0.24
CA VAL A 737 -42.33 -15.17 -0.59
C VAL A 737 -42.96 -14.31 -1.69
N PRO A 738 -43.06 -14.78 -2.96
CA PRO A 738 -43.74 -14.03 -4.01
C PRO A 738 -45.17 -13.62 -3.58
N PRO A 739 -45.64 -12.39 -3.91
CA PRO A 739 -45.06 -11.42 -4.85
C PRO A 739 -44.00 -10.45 -4.25
N ASN A 740 -43.61 -10.62 -3.02
CA ASN A 740 -42.74 -9.67 -2.28
C ASN A 740 -41.23 -9.97 -2.46
N ASN A 741 -40.87 -10.96 -3.30
CA ASN A 741 -39.48 -11.26 -3.58
C ASN A 741 -38.83 -10.12 -4.38
N THR A 742 -37.84 -9.46 -3.77
CA THR A 742 -37.10 -8.38 -4.39
C THR A 742 -35.65 -8.87 -4.67
N VAL A 743 -35.23 -8.68 -5.91
CA VAL A 743 -33.84 -8.98 -6.35
C VAL A 743 -33.07 -7.69 -6.49
N TYR A 744 -31.87 -7.68 -5.97
CA TYR A 744 -31.06 -6.48 -5.89
C TYR A 744 -29.94 -6.48 -6.94
N ASN A 745 -29.52 -5.27 -7.32
CA ASN A 745 -28.36 -5.02 -8.17
C ASN A 745 -27.19 -4.40 -7.38
N TYR A 746 -27.12 -4.69 -6.09
CA TYR A 746 -26.14 -4.10 -5.19
C TYR A 746 -24.73 -4.57 -5.52
N VAL A 747 -23.77 -3.67 -5.29
CA VAL A 747 -22.36 -3.99 -5.11
C VAL A 747 -21.95 -3.37 -3.80
N GLN A 748 -21.75 -4.20 -2.79
CA GLN A 748 -21.32 -3.77 -1.47
C GLN A 748 -19.91 -4.27 -1.20
N ILE A 749 -19.04 -3.39 -0.73
CA ILE A 749 -17.61 -3.64 -0.62
C ILE A 749 -17.21 -3.40 0.82
N TYR A 750 -16.74 -4.44 1.47
CA TYR A 750 -16.23 -4.36 2.84
C TYR A 750 -14.71 -4.21 2.87
N GLN A 751 -14.24 -3.25 3.67
CA GLN A 751 -12.82 -3.03 3.99
C GLN A 751 -12.56 -3.49 5.42
N PRO A 752 -11.89 -4.63 5.62
CA PRO A 752 -11.51 -5.16 6.94
C PRO A 752 -10.63 -4.25 7.78
#